data_15398abd46de009367668f04b707ba95
#
_entry.id   15398abd46de009367668f04b707ba95
#
_cell.length_a   1.000
_cell.length_b   1.000
_cell.length_c   1.000
_cell.angle_alpha   90.00
_cell.angle_beta   90.00
_cell.angle_gamma   90.00
#
_symmetry.space_group_name_H-M   'P 1'
#
loop_
_entity.id
_entity.type
_entity.pdbx_description
1 polymer ?
#
loop_
_entity_poly.entity_id
_entity_poly.type
_entity_poly.pdbx_seq_one_letter_code
_entity_poly.pdbx_strand_id
1 'polypeptide(L)'
;MDLRIALAGNPNSGKTTLFNALTGSNQFVGNWPGVTVEKKEGKLKKHDGVIITDLPGIYSLSPYTLEEVVARNYLIGERPDAILNIIDGTNLERNLYLTTQLTELGIPVVIAVNMMDIVRKNGDKIDTNQLAKQLGCKVMEISALKGTGVMEAAEAAIDAAKNVKTIPMHTFSGPVEHAIAHIEEAVLHNMPEEQQRWYAIKVFERDDKVLAQLNIPATTRHHIEEDIKAAETELDDDAESIITNERYVYIAEVIKSCYKKKKAGSLSTSDKIDKVVTNRWLGLPIFALIMFAVYWVAMIGVGAPATDFTNDCIFGDGFHLFNDGGYGELSERYADASAIVDGYDAYVEENGAAPEGDFTYTVEDEETLEISEETASLEDYEEAKATLDEIGEEPDPADYGIWVPGIPALVEAGLDAVNAADWLKGLVLDGIVAGVGAVLGFVPQMLVLFLMLAFLEACGYMARIAFVLDRIFRKFGLSGKSFIPMLVGVGCGVPGIMASRTIENERDRRMTIMTTTFIPCGAKVPFIAMIAGAIFGGSAWVATSAYFIGMAAIIISGIMLKKTKMFSGDPAPFVMELPAYHWPTVGNVLRSMWERGWSFIKKAGTIILLSTIIVWFTSYFGFTDDGFRMLAEDELDLSILARIGNLIAWIFIPLGWGNWQAAVASITGLVAKENIVGTMGILYGGGNLTVWQTLAQAFTPITGYSFLVFNLLCAPCFAAIGAIKREMNNAKWTWFAIGYQCGFAYVVALMINQFGSLLTGNVNVIGLIAAVAALGVIIYMLFFKKYKEATKLSTVA
;
A
#
# COMPACT_ATOMS: atom_id res chain seq x y z
N MET A 1 -0.68 -49.55 10.93
CA MET A 1 -0.45 -48.24 10.35
C MET A 1 -1.36 -47.30 11.10
N ASP A 2 -0.83 -46.18 11.54
CA ASP A 2 -1.65 -45.14 12.16
C ASP A 2 -2.55 -44.50 11.11
N LEU A 3 -3.83 -44.36 11.42
CA LEU A 3 -4.79 -43.75 10.52
C LEU A 3 -4.62 -42.23 10.53
N ARG A 4 -4.49 -41.60 9.37
CA ARG A 4 -4.24 -40.18 9.24
C ARG A 4 -5.49 -39.45 8.74
N ILE A 5 -5.99 -38.51 9.54
CA ILE A 5 -7.14 -37.68 9.21
C ILE A 5 -6.68 -36.22 9.05
N ALA A 6 -6.92 -35.64 7.88
CA ALA A 6 -6.67 -34.24 7.65
C ALA A 6 -7.84 -33.39 8.13
N LEU A 7 -7.58 -32.37 8.95
CA LEU A 7 -8.56 -31.37 9.35
C LEU A 7 -8.48 -30.17 8.40
N ALA A 8 -9.46 -30.02 7.53
CA ALA A 8 -9.57 -28.93 6.56
C ALA A 8 -10.70 -27.95 6.92
N GLY A 9 -10.64 -26.76 6.41
CA GLY A 9 -11.70 -25.77 6.57
C GLY A 9 -11.23 -24.34 6.33
N ASN A 10 -12.20 -23.46 6.10
CA ASN A 10 -11.95 -22.05 5.85
C ASN A 10 -11.36 -21.36 7.10
N PRO A 11 -10.61 -20.24 6.93
CA PRO A 11 -10.27 -19.38 8.05
C PRO A 11 -11.52 -18.97 8.82
N ASN A 12 -11.40 -18.93 10.15
CA ASN A 12 -12.49 -18.60 11.10
C ASN A 12 -13.67 -19.58 11.17
N SER A 13 -13.64 -20.73 10.51
CA SER A 13 -14.68 -21.77 10.66
C SER A 13 -14.68 -22.47 12.03
N GLY A 14 -13.68 -22.17 12.89
CA GLY A 14 -13.52 -22.83 14.18
C GLY A 14 -12.58 -24.03 14.17
N LYS A 15 -11.74 -24.18 13.14
CA LYS A 15 -10.81 -25.31 12.92
C LYS A 15 -9.86 -25.52 14.08
N THR A 16 -9.14 -24.50 14.55
CA THR A 16 -8.22 -24.59 15.70
C THR A 16 -8.96 -24.97 16.99
N THR A 17 -10.18 -24.49 17.19
CA THR A 17 -11.00 -24.88 18.35
C THR A 17 -11.35 -26.36 18.29
N LEU A 18 -11.75 -26.87 17.12
CA LEU A 18 -12.03 -28.27 16.88
C LEU A 18 -10.79 -29.14 17.08
N PHE A 19 -9.64 -28.76 16.51
CA PHE A 19 -8.38 -29.47 16.66
C PHE A 19 -7.99 -29.61 18.14
N ASN A 20 -8.04 -28.54 18.91
CA ASN A 20 -7.76 -28.56 20.34
C ASN A 20 -8.73 -29.41 21.15
N ALA A 21 -10.01 -29.40 20.78
CA ALA A 21 -11.03 -30.24 21.42
C ALA A 21 -10.76 -31.73 21.16
N LEU A 22 -10.33 -32.10 19.96
CA LEU A 22 -10.05 -33.47 19.54
C LEU A 22 -8.73 -34.03 20.12
N THR A 23 -7.64 -33.24 20.12
CA THR A 23 -6.29 -33.70 20.46
C THR A 23 -5.87 -33.38 21.90
N GLY A 24 -6.40 -32.28 22.49
CA GLY A 24 -6.02 -31.85 23.85
C GLY A 24 -4.57 -31.35 23.91
N SER A 25 -3.81 -31.85 24.92
CA SER A 25 -2.42 -31.46 25.13
C SER A 25 -1.42 -32.28 24.28
N ASN A 26 -1.86 -33.31 23.60
CA ASN A 26 -0.99 -34.22 22.82
C ASN A 26 -0.81 -33.68 21.40
N GLN A 27 -0.15 -32.56 21.26
CA GLN A 27 0.08 -31.88 19.98
C GLN A 27 1.58 -31.76 19.68
N PHE A 28 1.94 -31.94 18.43
CA PHE A 28 3.25 -31.62 17.89
C PHE A 28 3.11 -30.39 17.00
N VAL A 29 3.94 -29.38 17.25
CA VAL A 29 3.95 -28.13 16.48
C VAL A 29 5.32 -28.01 15.82
N GLY A 30 5.33 -27.80 14.53
CA GLY A 30 6.53 -27.57 13.70
C GLY A 30 6.18 -26.72 12.50
N ASN A 31 7.06 -26.68 11.51
CA ASN A 31 6.78 -26.03 10.23
C ASN A 31 6.63 -27.08 9.13
N TRP A 32 5.81 -26.77 8.13
CA TRP A 32 5.76 -27.57 6.92
C TRP A 32 7.10 -27.54 6.21
N PRO A 33 7.56 -28.66 5.59
CA PRO A 33 8.86 -28.74 4.94
C PRO A 33 9.06 -27.63 3.89
N GLY A 34 10.14 -26.85 4.03
CA GLY A 34 10.56 -25.83 3.08
C GLY A 34 9.79 -24.50 3.13
N VAL A 35 8.88 -24.32 4.08
CA VAL A 35 8.07 -23.09 4.23
C VAL A 35 7.92 -22.68 5.69
N THR A 36 7.54 -21.42 5.91
CA THR A 36 7.32 -20.83 7.26
C THR A 36 5.90 -21.06 7.80
N VAL A 37 5.11 -21.91 7.15
CA VAL A 37 3.74 -22.23 7.56
C VAL A 37 3.76 -23.25 8.69
N GLU A 38 3.03 -22.99 9.76
CA GLU A 38 2.97 -23.87 10.94
C GLU A 38 2.23 -25.18 10.63
N LYS A 39 2.83 -26.32 11.03
CA LYS A 39 2.25 -27.67 10.96
C LYS A 39 1.87 -28.11 12.37
N LYS A 40 0.62 -28.53 12.55
CA LYS A 40 0.14 -29.10 13.81
C LYS A 40 -0.37 -30.52 13.59
N GLU A 41 0.15 -31.47 14.36
CA GLU A 41 -0.33 -32.84 14.39
C GLU A 41 -0.65 -33.24 15.83
N GLY A 42 -1.66 -34.04 16.01
CA GLY A 42 -2.03 -34.52 17.34
C GLY A 42 -2.73 -35.88 17.32
N LYS A 43 -2.58 -36.66 18.38
CA LYS A 43 -3.29 -37.92 18.55
C LYS A 43 -4.74 -37.65 18.98
N LEU A 44 -5.66 -38.37 18.38
CA LEU A 44 -7.07 -38.26 18.73
C LEU A 44 -7.29 -38.85 20.15
N LYS A 45 -8.02 -38.12 20.99
CA LYS A 45 -8.44 -38.60 22.33
C LYS A 45 -9.22 -39.91 22.20
N LYS A 46 -8.99 -40.86 23.10
CA LYS A 46 -9.67 -42.14 23.15
C LYS A 46 -9.43 -43.12 21.98
N HIS A 47 -8.59 -42.76 21.01
CA HIS A 47 -8.26 -43.62 19.87
C HIS A 47 -6.75 -43.67 19.66
N ASP A 48 -6.10 -44.67 20.21
CA ASP A 48 -4.67 -44.91 19.97
C ASP A 48 -4.49 -45.37 18.52
N GLY A 49 -3.59 -44.66 17.78
CA GLY A 49 -3.31 -44.96 16.38
C GLY A 49 -4.07 -44.11 15.38
N VAL A 50 -4.75 -43.02 15.80
CA VAL A 50 -5.33 -42.02 14.91
C VAL A 50 -4.62 -40.70 15.08
N ILE A 51 -4.03 -40.19 13.99
CA ILE A 51 -3.32 -38.92 13.95
C ILE A 51 -4.19 -37.91 13.18
N ILE A 52 -4.43 -36.73 13.79
CA ILE A 52 -5.08 -35.63 13.15
C ILE A 52 -4.03 -34.61 12.75
N THR A 53 -3.98 -34.24 11.46
CA THR A 53 -3.14 -33.18 10.91
C THR A 53 -3.97 -31.94 10.65
N ASP A 54 -3.64 -30.83 11.32
CA ASP A 54 -4.31 -29.52 11.11
C ASP A 54 -3.73 -28.86 9.88
N LEU A 55 -4.52 -28.75 8.81
CA LEU A 55 -4.13 -28.01 7.62
C LEU A 55 -4.27 -26.49 7.84
N PRO A 56 -3.52 -25.65 7.15
CA PRO A 56 -3.75 -24.21 7.15
C PRO A 56 -5.20 -23.87 6.80
N GLY A 57 -5.72 -22.75 7.30
CA GLY A 57 -7.04 -22.29 6.90
C GLY A 57 -6.99 -21.77 5.46
N ILE A 58 -7.74 -22.39 4.57
CA ILE A 58 -7.73 -22.11 3.13
C ILE A 58 -9.13 -21.87 2.60
N TYR A 59 -9.23 -21.12 1.52
CA TYR A 59 -10.50 -20.92 0.82
C TYR A 59 -10.65 -21.78 -0.42
N SER A 60 -9.52 -22.17 -1.02
CA SER A 60 -9.49 -23.02 -2.19
C SER A 60 -8.23 -23.91 -2.21
N LEU A 61 -8.19 -24.90 -3.10
CA LEU A 61 -7.00 -25.69 -3.40
C LEU A 61 -6.21 -25.11 -4.60
N SER A 62 -6.52 -23.93 -5.02
CA SER A 62 -5.78 -23.19 -6.06
C SER A 62 -4.46 -22.64 -5.48
N PRO A 63 -3.34 -22.64 -6.22
CA PRO A 63 -2.00 -22.35 -5.67
C PRO A 63 -1.71 -20.85 -5.57
N TYR A 64 -2.64 -20.05 -5.01
CA TYR A 64 -2.47 -18.61 -4.90
C TYR A 64 -1.73 -18.16 -3.64
N THR A 65 -1.93 -18.86 -2.52
CA THR A 65 -1.25 -18.58 -1.25
C THR A 65 -0.31 -19.71 -0.87
N LEU A 66 0.67 -19.44 0.01
CA LEU A 66 1.56 -20.48 0.54
C LEU A 66 0.80 -21.54 1.32
N GLU A 67 -0.21 -21.12 2.06
CA GLU A 67 -1.10 -21.97 2.84
C GLU A 67 -1.88 -22.93 1.95
N GLU A 68 -2.43 -22.43 0.83
CA GLU A 68 -3.15 -23.25 -0.16
C GLU A 68 -2.22 -24.23 -0.88
N VAL A 69 -1.01 -23.80 -1.23
CA VAL A 69 0.01 -24.67 -1.82
C VAL A 69 0.39 -25.81 -0.86
N VAL A 70 0.57 -25.48 0.42
CA VAL A 70 0.91 -26.49 1.45
C VAL A 70 -0.21 -27.51 1.63
N ALA A 71 -1.45 -27.04 1.82
CA ALA A 71 -2.61 -27.90 1.99
C ALA A 71 -2.84 -28.79 0.76
N ARG A 72 -2.75 -28.23 -0.45
CA ARG A 72 -2.86 -28.97 -1.70
C ARG A 72 -1.78 -30.04 -1.84
N ASN A 73 -0.51 -29.69 -1.62
CA ASN A 73 0.60 -30.64 -1.73
C ASN A 73 0.46 -31.79 -0.73
N TYR A 74 -0.02 -31.53 0.48
CA TYR A 74 -0.29 -32.56 1.47
C TYR A 74 -1.42 -33.49 1.04
N LEU A 75 -2.57 -32.92 0.61
CA LEU A 75 -3.73 -33.72 0.22
C LEU A 75 -3.48 -34.59 -1.01
N ILE A 76 -2.70 -34.11 -1.97
CA ILE A 76 -2.38 -34.81 -3.21
C ILE A 76 -1.21 -35.79 -3.01
N GLY A 77 -0.14 -35.35 -2.33
CA GLY A 77 1.10 -36.12 -2.19
C GLY A 77 1.07 -37.13 -1.09
N GLU A 78 0.65 -36.77 0.15
CA GLU A 78 0.59 -37.66 1.28
C GLU A 78 -0.74 -38.44 1.37
N ARG A 79 -1.80 -37.99 0.73
CA ARG A 79 -3.14 -38.57 0.67
C ARG A 79 -3.58 -39.18 2.01
N PRO A 80 -4.11 -38.34 2.93
CA PRO A 80 -4.65 -38.86 4.20
C PRO A 80 -5.79 -39.84 3.96
N ASP A 81 -6.03 -40.72 4.94
CA ASP A 81 -7.06 -41.77 4.86
C ASP A 81 -8.48 -41.17 4.85
N ALA A 82 -8.69 -39.98 5.47
CA ALA A 82 -9.92 -39.21 5.41
C ALA A 82 -9.67 -37.72 5.63
N ILE A 83 -10.63 -36.90 5.20
CA ILE A 83 -10.69 -35.46 5.44
C ILE A 83 -11.88 -35.17 6.35
N LEU A 84 -11.64 -34.52 7.48
CA LEU A 84 -12.66 -33.91 8.31
C LEU A 84 -12.73 -32.40 7.96
N ASN A 85 -13.72 -32.02 7.15
CA ASN A 85 -13.89 -30.67 6.70
C ASN A 85 -14.84 -29.90 7.62
N ILE A 86 -14.33 -28.88 8.32
CA ILE A 86 -15.17 -28.02 9.18
C ILE A 86 -15.67 -26.82 8.40
N ILE A 87 -16.98 -26.64 8.40
CA ILE A 87 -17.66 -25.52 7.73
C ILE A 87 -18.45 -24.69 8.73
N ASP A 88 -18.53 -23.37 8.48
CA ASP A 88 -19.32 -22.45 9.25
C ASP A 88 -20.79 -22.51 8.80
N GLY A 89 -21.67 -23.00 9.68
CA GLY A 89 -23.11 -23.11 9.39
C GLY A 89 -23.81 -21.77 9.21
N THR A 90 -23.22 -20.67 9.68
CA THR A 90 -23.76 -19.32 9.48
C THR A 90 -23.45 -18.79 8.09
N ASN A 91 -22.48 -19.41 7.38
CA ASN A 91 -21.92 -18.94 6.12
C ASN A 91 -21.62 -20.11 5.16
N LEU A 92 -22.64 -20.89 4.86
CA LEU A 92 -22.53 -22.14 4.10
C LEU A 92 -21.92 -21.95 2.70
N GLU A 93 -22.40 -20.94 1.97
CA GLU A 93 -22.03 -20.72 0.56
C GLU A 93 -20.54 -20.70 0.34
N ARG A 94 -19.85 -19.91 1.13
CA ARG A 94 -18.39 -19.80 1.06
C ARG A 94 -17.66 -21.07 1.44
N ASN A 95 -18.14 -21.71 2.51
CA ASN A 95 -17.46 -22.90 3.02
C ASN A 95 -17.64 -24.10 2.08
N LEU A 96 -18.75 -24.15 1.37
CA LEU A 96 -19.03 -25.20 0.38
C LEU A 96 -18.12 -25.11 -0.86
N TYR A 97 -17.55 -23.95 -1.17
CA TYR A 97 -16.60 -23.84 -2.29
C TYR A 97 -15.34 -24.68 -2.08
N LEU A 98 -14.74 -24.62 -0.89
CA LEU A 98 -13.65 -25.54 -0.53
C LEU A 98 -14.14 -27.00 -0.48
N THR A 99 -15.32 -27.21 0.05
CA THR A 99 -15.90 -28.55 0.18
C THR A 99 -16.05 -29.25 -1.19
N THR A 100 -16.51 -28.55 -2.23
CA THR A 100 -16.61 -29.11 -3.58
C THR A 100 -15.26 -29.57 -4.09
N GLN A 101 -14.22 -28.78 -3.89
CA GLN A 101 -12.86 -29.13 -4.29
C GLN A 101 -12.27 -30.31 -3.50
N LEU A 102 -12.60 -30.42 -2.20
CA LEU A 102 -12.16 -31.55 -1.38
C LEU A 102 -12.84 -32.86 -1.81
N THR A 103 -14.13 -32.82 -2.19
CA THR A 103 -14.83 -34.01 -2.72
C THR A 103 -14.32 -34.46 -4.08
N GLU A 104 -13.78 -33.56 -4.90
CA GLU A 104 -13.16 -33.86 -6.19
C GLU A 104 -11.87 -34.70 -6.06
N LEU A 105 -11.17 -34.66 -4.91
CA LEU A 105 -9.92 -35.39 -4.68
C LEU A 105 -10.08 -36.92 -4.57
N GLY A 106 -11.32 -37.42 -4.43
CA GLY A 106 -11.60 -38.84 -4.21
C GLY A 106 -11.11 -39.39 -2.87
N ILE A 107 -10.75 -38.53 -1.90
CA ILE A 107 -10.45 -38.89 -0.52
C ILE A 107 -11.75 -38.89 0.28
N PRO A 108 -12.01 -39.85 1.17
CA PRO A 108 -13.21 -39.83 2.02
C PRO A 108 -13.35 -38.53 2.79
N VAL A 109 -14.47 -37.81 2.59
CA VAL A 109 -14.78 -36.52 3.24
C VAL A 109 -15.92 -36.67 4.22
N VAL A 110 -15.76 -36.15 5.43
CA VAL A 110 -16.82 -35.93 6.39
C VAL A 110 -16.93 -34.43 6.67
N ILE A 111 -18.13 -33.88 6.59
CA ILE A 111 -18.40 -32.46 6.83
C ILE A 111 -18.87 -32.28 8.27
N ALA A 112 -18.21 -31.40 9.01
CA ALA A 112 -18.60 -30.96 10.33
C ALA A 112 -19.17 -29.54 10.24
N VAL A 113 -20.49 -29.39 10.28
CA VAL A 113 -21.17 -28.09 10.27
C VAL A 113 -21.08 -27.48 11.67
N ASN A 114 -20.23 -26.50 11.83
CA ASN A 114 -19.97 -25.82 13.10
C ASN A 114 -20.92 -24.61 13.31
N MET A 115 -20.93 -24.07 14.52
CA MET A 115 -21.77 -22.93 14.91
C MET A 115 -23.26 -23.21 14.82
N MET A 116 -23.70 -24.47 14.92
CA MET A 116 -25.09 -24.85 14.85
C MET A 116 -25.93 -24.25 15.99
N ASP A 117 -25.31 -23.92 17.11
CA ASP A 117 -25.95 -23.19 18.20
C ASP A 117 -26.33 -21.74 17.79
N ILE A 118 -25.49 -21.08 16.97
CA ILE A 118 -25.79 -19.75 16.43
C ILE A 118 -26.85 -19.83 15.35
N VAL A 119 -26.77 -20.81 14.45
CA VAL A 119 -27.79 -21.07 13.41
C VAL A 119 -29.17 -21.26 14.04
N ARG A 120 -29.27 -22.12 15.07
CA ARG A 120 -30.53 -22.36 15.80
C ARG A 120 -31.00 -21.12 16.56
N LYS A 121 -30.08 -20.32 17.16
CA LYS A 121 -30.41 -19.06 17.84
C LYS A 121 -31.02 -18.04 16.88
N ASN A 122 -30.53 -17.98 15.66
CA ASN A 122 -31.04 -17.11 14.59
C ASN A 122 -32.42 -17.62 14.05
N GLY A 123 -32.75 -18.86 14.37
CA GLY A 123 -34.00 -19.51 13.90
C GLY A 123 -33.87 -20.06 12.48
N ASP A 124 -32.70 -20.11 11.94
CA ASP A 124 -32.40 -20.72 10.64
C ASP A 124 -32.37 -22.26 10.77
N LYS A 125 -32.60 -22.95 9.65
CA LYS A 125 -32.61 -24.43 9.61
C LYS A 125 -31.73 -24.90 8.45
N ILE A 126 -30.83 -25.81 8.78
CA ILE A 126 -30.00 -26.53 7.80
C ILE A 126 -30.50 -27.98 7.83
N ASP A 127 -30.85 -28.50 6.67
CA ASP A 127 -31.17 -29.92 6.49
C ASP A 127 -29.87 -30.67 6.15
N THR A 128 -29.24 -31.20 7.19
CA THR A 128 -27.97 -31.94 7.07
C THR A 128 -28.10 -33.24 6.28
N ASN A 129 -29.26 -33.85 6.26
CA ASN A 129 -29.52 -35.07 5.46
C ASN A 129 -29.61 -34.74 3.97
N GLN A 130 -30.29 -33.65 3.63
CA GLN A 130 -30.32 -33.17 2.24
C GLN A 130 -28.97 -32.69 1.76
N LEU A 131 -28.23 -31.99 2.61
CA LEU A 131 -26.87 -31.56 2.32
C LEU A 131 -25.95 -32.77 2.08
N ALA A 132 -26.01 -33.78 2.92
CA ALA A 132 -25.25 -35.03 2.76
C ALA A 132 -25.57 -35.73 1.43
N LYS A 133 -26.83 -35.75 1.02
CA LYS A 133 -27.27 -36.35 -0.24
C LYS A 133 -26.77 -35.57 -1.46
N GLN A 134 -26.77 -34.26 -1.41
CA GLN A 134 -26.29 -33.40 -2.50
C GLN A 134 -24.77 -33.46 -2.66
N LEU A 135 -24.02 -33.49 -1.55
CA LEU A 135 -22.55 -33.48 -1.60
C LEU A 135 -21.93 -34.91 -1.66
N GLY A 136 -22.73 -35.95 -1.53
CA GLY A 136 -22.24 -37.33 -1.56
C GLY A 136 -21.35 -37.72 -0.37
N CYS A 137 -21.44 -37.04 0.76
CA CYS A 137 -20.61 -37.30 1.94
C CYS A 137 -21.40 -37.12 3.26
N LYS A 138 -20.89 -37.76 4.34
CA LYS A 138 -21.54 -37.68 5.65
C LYS A 138 -21.42 -36.27 6.24
N VAL A 139 -22.53 -35.75 6.78
CA VAL A 139 -22.61 -34.41 7.38
C VAL A 139 -22.98 -34.54 8.85
N MET A 140 -22.21 -33.91 9.73
CA MET A 140 -22.42 -33.92 11.17
C MET A 140 -22.63 -32.49 11.70
N GLU A 141 -23.57 -32.30 12.61
CA GLU A 141 -23.75 -31.01 13.27
C GLU A 141 -22.83 -30.94 14.49
N ILE A 142 -22.06 -29.85 14.60
CA ILE A 142 -21.19 -29.62 15.76
C ILE A 142 -21.31 -28.21 16.31
N SER A 143 -20.87 -28.06 17.56
CA SER A 143 -20.45 -26.78 18.13
C SER A 143 -19.08 -26.98 18.79
N ALA A 144 -18.03 -26.61 18.08
CA ALA A 144 -16.65 -26.77 18.56
C ALA A 144 -16.40 -26.05 19.89
N LEU A 145 -17.05 -24.87 20.07
CA LEU A 145 -16.94 -24.09 21.30
C LEU A 145 -17.62 -24.76 22.51
N LYS A 146 -18.75 -25.42 22.29
CA LYS A 146 -19.51 -26.12 23.34
C LYS A 146 -19.10 -27.61 23.49
N GLY A 147 -18.27 -28.10 22.58
CA GLY A 147 -17.82 -29.49 22.56
C GLY A 147 -18.88 -30.51 22.16
N THR A 148 -20.05 -30.06 21.62
CA THR A 148 -21.13 -30.97 21.19
C THR A 148 -20.89 -31.49 19.78
N GLY A 149 -21.09 -32.79 19.55
CA GLY A 149 -20.93 -33.44 18.23
C GLY A 149 -19.48 -33.61 17.76
N VAL A 150 -18.50 -33.20 18.56
CA VAL A 150 -17.08 -33.16 18.18
C VAL A 150 -16.47 -34.55 18.03
N MET A 151 -16.72 -35.42 19.00
CA MET A 151 -16.19 -36.80 18.95
C MET A 151 -16.94 -37.66 17.94
N GLU A 152 -18.23 -37.44 17.80
CA GLU A 152 -19.09 -38.11 16.83
C GLU A 152 -18.63 -37.80 15.39
N ALA A 153 -18.19 -36.55 15.12
CA ALA A 153 -17.63 -36.17 13.83
C ALA A 153 -16.27 -36.85 13.56
N ALA A 154 -15.42 -36.99 14.58
CA ALA A 154 -14.15 -37.71 14.44
C ALA A 154 -14.37 -39.23 14.23
N GLU A 155 -15.30 -39.83 14.93
CA GLU A 155 -15.68 -41.25 14.76
C GLU A 155 -16.26 -41.48 13.34
N ALA A 156 -17.07 -40.53 12.84
CA ALA A 156 -17.58 -40.56 11.48
C ALA A 156 -16.43 -40.51 10.45
N ALA A 157 -15.38 -39.70 10.70
CA ALA A 157 -14.21 -39.64 9.84
C ALA A 157 -13.38 -40.92 9.87
N ILE A 158 -13.22 -41.58 11.03
CA ILE A 158 -12.57 -42.88 11.17
C ILE A 158 -13.34 -43.96 10.39
N ASP A 159 -14.67 -43.89 10.47
CA ASP A 159 -15.53 -44.87 9.79
C ASP A 159 -15.48 -44.67 8.27
N ALA A 160 -15.49 -43.40 7.80
CA ALA A 160 -15.34 -43.07 6.42
C ALA A 160 -13.98 -43.53 5.85
N ALA A 161 -12.89 -43.34 6.59
CA ALA A 161 -11.56 -43.77 6.20
C ALA A 161 -11.45 -45.26 5.92
N LYS A 162 -12.28 -46.09 6.59
CA LYS A 162 -12.26 -47.56 6.46
C LYS A 162 -13.19 -48.11 5.37
N ASN A 163 -14.30 -47.42 5.12
CA ASN A 163 -15.45 -48.08 4.44
C ASN A 163 -16.04 -47.26 3.29
N VAL A 164 -15.63 -46.01 3.07
CA VAL A 164 -16.34 -45.12 2.13
C VAL A 164 -15.39 -44.57 1.08
N LYS A 165 -15.85 -44.49 -0.17
CA LYS A 165 -15.27 -43.66 -1.23
C LYS A 165 -16.16 -42.43 -1.43
N THR A 166 -15.59 -41.25 -1.52
CA THR A 166 -16.33 -40.04 -1.87
C THR A 166 -16.29 -39.90 -3.39
N ILE A 167 -17.47 -39.81 -4.00
CA ILE A 167 -17.62 -39.54 -5.43
C ILE A 167 -18.21 -38.15 -5.55
N PRO A 168 -17.58 -37.24 -6.31
CA PRO A 168 -18.14 -35.89 -6.53
C PRO A 168 -19.48 -35.97 -7.23
N MET A 169 -20.51 -35.36 -6.66
CA MET A 169 -21.88 -35.41 -7.16
C MET A 169 -22.22 -34.23 -8.09
N HIS A 170 -21.34 -33.26 -8.22
CA HIS A 170 -21.57 -32.10 -9.08
C HIS A 170 -21.18 -32.36 -10.53
N THR A 171 -22.04 -31.90 -11.44
CA THR A 171 -21.78 -31.83 -12.87
C THR A 171 -21.80 -30.37 -13.30
N PHE A 172 -20.94 -30.03 -14.24
CA PHE A 172 -20.87 -28.69 -14.81
C PHE A 172 -21.82 -28.50 -16.00
N SER A 173 -21.88 -27.34 -16.59
CA SER A 173 -22.62 -27.08 -17.81
C SER A 173 -22.14 -27.96 -19.00
N GLY A 174 -23.00 -28.19 -19.96
CA GLY A 174 -22.72 -29.11 -21.06
C GLY A 174 -21.37 -28.92 -21.77
N PRO A 175 -20.98 -27.69 -22.18
CA PRO A 175 -19.69 -27.47 -22.86
C PRO A 175 -18.49 -27.79 -21.96
N VAL A 176 -18.58 -27.44 -20.66
CA VAL A 176 -17.51 -27.70 -19.69
C VAL A 176 -17.38 -29.18 -19.38
N GLU A 177 -18.52 -29.84 -19.15
CA GLU A 177 -18.56 -31.30 -18.87
C GLU A 177 -18.04 -32.11 -20.03
N HIS A 178 -18.36 -31.71 -21.26
CA HIS A 178 -17.87 -32.34 -22.50
C HIS A 178 -16.34 -32.25 -22.60
N ALA A 179 -15.77 -31.05 -22.35
CA ALA A 179 -14.32 -30.87 -22.37
C ALA A 179 -13.61 -31.67 -21.27
N ILE A 180 -14.20 -31.71 -20.07
CA ILE A 180 -13.66 -32.49 -18.93
C ILE A 180 -13.68 -34.01 -19.25
N ALA A 181 -14.78 -34.52 -19.78
CA ALA A 181 -14.88 -35.92 -20.17
C ALA A 181 -13.84 -36.29 -21.23
N HIS A 182 -13.62 -35.47 -22.25
CA HIS A 182 -12.56 -35.66 -23.23
C HIS A 182 -11.17 -35.67 -22.63
N ILE A 183 -10.90 -34.80 -21.61
CA ILE A 183 -9.62 -34.79 -20.91
C ILE A 183 -9.44 -36.08 -20.11
N GLU A 184 -10.47 -36.57 -19.41
CA GLU A 184 -10.45 -37.81 -18.66
C GLU A 184 -10.12 -38.99 -19.57
N GLU A 185 -10.77 -39.09 -20.73
CA GLU A 185 -10.56 -40.16 -21.71
C GLU A 185 -9.18 -40.07 -22.37
N ALA A 186 -8.77 -38.87 -22.81
CA ALA A 186 -7.54 -38.69 -23.58
C ALA A 186 -6.25 -38.81 -22.78
N VAL A 187 -6.27 -38.46 -21.47
CA VAL A 187 -5.04 -38.33 -20.67
C VAL A 187 -5.06 -39.15 -19.39
N LEU A 188 -6.22 -39.35 -18.77
CA LEU A 188 -6.31 -39.81 -17.39
C LEU A 188 -6.86 -41.21 -17.21
N HIS A 189 -7.22 -41.91 -18.27
CA HIS A 189 -7.82 -43.26 -18.21
C HIS A 189 -6.93 -44.30 -17.48
N ASN A 190 -5.63 -44.08 -17.39
CA ASN A 190 -4.69 -44.95 -16.65
C ASN A 190 -4.59 -44.61 -15.15
N MET A 191 -5.24 -43.52 -14.73
CA MET A 191 -5.26 -43.13 -13.31
C MET A 191 -6.46 -43.76 -12.58
N PRO A 192 -6.39 -43.93 -11.23
CA PRO A 192 -7.56 -44.33 -10.46
C PRO A 192 -8.76 -43.43 -10.73
N GLU A 193 -9.92 -44.03 -10.95
CA GLU A 193 -11.16 -43.31 -11.32
C GLU A 193 -11.48 -42.17 -10.35
N GLU A 194 -11.21 -42.35 -9.05
CA GLU A 194 -11.45 -41.36 -8.01
C GLU A 194 -10.61 -40.10 -8.15
N GLN A 195 -9.50 -40.15 -8.93
CA GLN A 195 -8.59 -39.00 -9.10
C GLN A 195 -8.82 -38.28 -10.44
N GLN A 196 -9.38 -38.97 -11.43
CA GLN A 196 -9.50 -38.45 -12.81
C GLN A 196 -10.21 -37.11 -12.84
N ARG A 197 -11.31 -36.97 -12.14
CA ARG A 197 -12.11 -35.75 -12.10
C ARG A 197 -11.32 -34.51 -11.67
N TRP A 198 -10.56 -34.58 -10.57
CA TRP A 198 -9.78 -33.45 -10.09
C TRP A 198 -8.67 -33.05 -11.08
N TYR A 199 -7.97 -34.07 -11.62
CA TYR A 199 -6.91 -33.80 -12.59
C TYR A 199 -7.47 -33.25 -13.89
N ALA A 200 -8.63 -33.72 -14.37
CA ALA A 200 -9.29 -33.20 -15.57
C ALA A 200 -9.69 -31.72 -15.41
N ILE A 201 -10.27 -31.37 -14.26
CA ILE A 201 -10.60 -29.99 -13.95
C ILE A 201 -9.33 -29.13 -13.93
N LYS A 202 -8.23 -29.61 -13.35
CA LYS A 202 -6.96 -28.86 -13.32
C LYS A 202 -6.30 -28.75 -14.69
N VAL A 203 -6.45 -29.72 -15.57
CA VAL A 203 -6.03 -29.61 -16.98
C VAL A 203 -6.89 -28.58 -17.71
N PHE A 204 -8.20 -28.58 -17.50
CA PHE A 204 -9.11 -27.57 -18.05
C PHE A 204 -8.74 -26.16 -17.58
N GLU A 205 -8.43 -25.98 -16.28
CA GLU A 205 -7.95 -24.71 -15.71
C GLU A 205 -6.52 -24.35 -16.15
N ARG A 206 -5.83 -25.23 -16.90
CA ARG A 206 -4.43 -25.09 -17.35
C ARG A 206 -3.43 -24.93 -16.19
N ASP A 207 -3.60 -25.69 -15.09
CA ASP A 207 -2.70 -25.63 -13.93
C ASP A 207 -1.29 -26.12 -14.29
N ASP A 208 -0.31 -25.20 -14.28
CA ASP A 208 1.08 -25.46 -14.68
C ASP A 208 1.73 -26.63 -13.94
N LYS A 209 1.45 -26.80 -12.65
CA LYS A 209 2.04 -27.87 -11.84
C LYS A 209 1.48 -29.24 -12.20
N VAL A 210 0.18 -29.30 -12.49
CA VAL A 210 -0.48 -30.54 -12.93
C VAL A 210 -0.04 -30.91 -14.33
N LEU A 211 0.03 -29.92 -15.22
CA LEU A 211 0.49 -30.13 -16.60
C LEU A 211 1.94 -30.62 -16.66
N ALA A 212 2.81 -30.12 -15.78
CA ALA A 212 4.19 -30.58 -15.69
C ALA A 212 4.32 -32.03 -15.20
N GLN A 213 3.35 -32.52 -14.41
CA GLN A 213 3.33 -33.92 -13.92
C GLN A 213 2.80 -34.91 -14.95
N LEU A 214 1.87 -34.48 -15.82
CA LEU A 214 1.10 -35.38 -16.67
C LEU A 214 1.76 -35.76 -18.02
N ASN A 215 2.93 -35.20 -18.40
CA ASN A 215 3.64 -35.53 -19.64
C ASN A 215 2.73 -35.75 -20.89
N ILE A 216 1.81 -34.85 -21.14
CA ILE A 216 0.79 -34.96 -22.20
C ILE A 216 1.43 -34.81 -23.58
N PRO A 217 1.20 -35.71 -24.58
CA PRO A 217 1.71 -35.58 -25.92
C PRO A 217 1.24 -34.31 -26.62
N ALA A 218 2.06 -33.72 -27.50
CA ALA A 218 1.76 -32.45 -28.15
C ALA A 218 0.48 -32.46 -28.99
N THR A 219 0.18 -33.58 -29.65
CA THR A 219 -1.04 -33.77 -30.42
C THR A 219 -2.29 -33.75 -29.56
N THR A 220 -2.26 -34.45 -28.42
CA THR A 220 -3.35 -34.51 -27.45
C THR A 220 -3.57 -33.17 -26.80
N ARG A 221 -2.47 -32.44 -26.47
CA ARG A 221 -2.54 -31.08 -25.94
C ARG A 221 -3.27 -30.11 -26.91
N HIS A 222 -3.01 -30.23 -28.18
CA HIS A 222 -3.68 -29.37 -29.18
C HIS A 222 -5.19 -29.59 -29.21
N HIS A 223 -5.60 -30.85 -29.17
CA HIS A 223 -7.02 -31.21 -29.18
C HIS A 223 -7.75 -30.76 -27.94
N ILE A 224 -7.18 -31.01 -26.78
CA ILE A 224 -7.73 -30.52 -25.49
C ILE A 224 -7.81 -29.00 -25.47
N GLU A 225 -6.82 -28.29 -26.01
CA GLU A 225 -6.84 -26.82 -26.06
C GLU A 225 -7.95 -26.29 -27.00
N GLU A 226 -8.31 -27.03 -28.04
CA GLU A 226 -9.46 -26.69 -28.89
C GLU A 226 -10.79 -26.82 -28.15
N ASP A 227 -10.96 -27.90 -27.34
CA ASP A 227 -12.15 -28.10 -26.52
C ASP A 227 -12.30 -27.02 -25.43
N ILE A 228 -11.20 -26.69 -24.76
CA ILE A 228 -11.20 -25.61 -23.75
C ILE A 228 -11.56 -24.28 -24.38
N LYS A 229 -10.99 -23.95 -25.55
CA LYS A 229 -11.31 -22.70 -26.27
C LYS A 229 -12.75 -22.66 -26.77
N ALA A 230 -13.30 -23.79 -27.19
CA ALA A 230 -14.70 -23.85 -27.55
C ALA A 230 -15.60 -23.49 -26.38
N ALA A 231 -15.31 -24.03 -25.17
CA ALA A 231 -16.03 -23.70 -23.94
C ALA A 231 -15.83 -22.23 -23.54
N GLU A 232 -14.59 -21.70 -23.59
CA GLU A 232 -14.29 -20.28 -23.31
C GLU A 232 -15.04 -19.34 -24.28
N THR A 233 -15.14 -19.70 -25.55
CA THR A 233 -15.84 -18.89 -26.55
C THR A 233 -17.35 -18.92 -26.35
N GLU A 234 -17.91 -20.06 -25.97
CA GLU A 234 -19.34 -20.21 -25.73
C GLU A 234 -19.81 -19.50 -24.47
N LEU A 235 -18.98 -19.50 -23.41
CA LEU A 235 -19.31 -18.92 -22.12
C LEU A 235 -18.74 -17.49 -21.91
N ASP A 236 -18.00 -16.98 -22.90
CA ASP A 236 -17.40 -15.62 -22.91
C ASP A 236 -16.57 -15.30 -21.65
N ASP A 237 -15.82 -16.30 -21.15
CA ASP A 237 -14.95 -16.15 -19.96
C ASP A 237 -13.74 -17.09 -20.07
N ASP A 238 -12.72 -16.88 -19.20
CA ASP A 238 -11.56 -17.77 -19.13
C ASP A 238 -11.87 -19.08 -18.37
N ALA A 239 -11.09 -20.12 -18.66
CA ALA A 239 -11.35 -21.47 -18.13
C ALA A 239 -11.42 -21.53 -16.58
N GLU A 240 -10.59 -20.76 -15.88
CA GLU A 240 -10.58 -20.73 -14.42
C GLU A 240 -11.83 -20.02 -13.87
N SER A 241 -12.19 -18.90 -14.46
CA SER A 241 -13.42 -18.16 -14.11
C SER A 241 -14.67 -18.99 -14.39
N ILE A 242 -14.69 -19.72 -15.50
CA ILE A 242 -15.78 -20.66 -15.85
C ILE A 242 -15.97 -21.71 -14.74
N ILE A 243 -14.92 -22.45 -14.38
CA ILE A 243 -14.99 -23.48 -13.33
C ILE A 243 -15.41 -22.88 -11.99
N THR A 244 -14.90 -21.70 -11.67
CA THR A 244 -15.29 -20.98 -10.45
C THR A 244 -16.78 -20.64 -10.43
N ASN A 245 -17.29 -20.09 -11.53
CA ASN A 245 -18.70 -19.76 -11.69
C ASN A 245 -19.60 -20.99 -11.61
N GLU A 246 -19.25 -22.05 -12.32
CA GLU A 246 -19.98 -23.32 -12.30
C GLU A 246 -20.09 -23.92 -10.90
N ARG A 247 -19.01 -23.90 -10.11
CA ARG A 247 -19.06 -24.31 -8.70
C ARG A 247 -20.01 -23.46 -7.88
N TYR A 248 -20.03 -22.14 -8.08
CA TYR A 248 -20.98 -21.27 -7.38
C TYR A 248 -22.44 -21.50 -7.78
N VAL A 249 -22.70 -21.77 -9.06
CA VAL A 249 -24.05 -22.14 -9.53
C VAL A 249 -24.52 -23.42 -8.82
N TYR A 250 -23.68 -24.45 -8.78
CA TYR A 250 -23.98 -25.69 -8.07
C TYR A 250 -24.22 -25.46 -6.57
N ILE A 251 -23.33 -24.70 -5.92
CA ILE A 251 -23.48 -24.37 -4.47
C ILE A 251 -24.78 -23.63 -4.20
N ALA A 252 -25.17 -22.69 -5.05
CA ALA A 252 -26.42 -21.96 -4.91
C ALA A 252 -27.66 -22.89 -4.98
N GLU A 253 -27.64 -23.91 -5.85
CA GLU A 253 -28.67 -24.93 -5.91
C GLU A 253 -28.70 -25.82 -4.65
N VAL A 254 -27.54 -26.25 -4.17
CA VAL A 254 -27.42 -27.01 -2.93
C VAL A 254 -28.02 -26.21 -1.77
N ILE A 255 -27.61 -24.96 -1.59
CA ILE A 255 -28.12 -24.10 -0.51
C ILE A 255 -29.61 -23.91 -0.61
N LYS A 256 -30.14 -23.65 -1.79
CA LYS A 256 -31.57 -23.48 -2.02
C LYS A 256 -32.38 -24.73 -1.59
N SER A 257 -31.79 -25.90 -1.71
CA SER A 257 -32.43 -27.18 -1.34
C SER A 257 -32.35 -27.49 0.15
N CYS A 258 -31.26 -27.13 0.84
CA CYS A 258 -30.99 -27.58 2.21
C CYS A 258 -31.04 -26.47 3.28
N TYR A 259 -31.01 -25.19 2.94
CA TYR A 259 -30.97 -24.07 3.88
C TYR A 259 -32.25 -23.24 3.86
N LYS A 260 -32.92 -23.14 4.99
CA LYS A 260 -34.12 -22.33 5.16
C LYS A 260 -33.88 -21.22 6.19
N LYS A 261 -33.77 -19.97 5.69
CA LYS A 261 -33.74 -18.77 6.55
C LYS A 261 -35.13 -18.48 7.13
N LYS A 262 -35.24 -18.22 8.43
CA LYS A 262 -36.50 -17.85 9.09
C LYS A 262 -37.11 -16.57 8.50
N LYS A 263 -36.30 -15.66 8.00
CA LYS A 263 -36.70 -14.42 7.32
C LYS A 263 -36.36 -14.50 5.82
N ALA A 264 -36.91 -15.51 5.12
CA ALA A 264 -36.79 -15.58 3.67
C ALA A 264 -37.53 -14.38 3.05
N GLY A 265 -36.79 -13.50 2.39
CA GLY A 265 -37.30 -12.34 1.67
C GLY A 265 -37.00 -10.96 2.26
N SER A 266 -36.48 -10.82 3.48
CA SER A 266 -35.98 -9.54 3.96
C SER A 266 -34.47 -9.44 3.75
N LEU A 267 -34.07 -8.54 2.84
CA LEU A 267 -32.65 -8.14 2.72
C LEU A 267 -32.14 -7.70 4.08
N SER A 268 -31.00 -8.20 4.51
CA SER A 268 -30.32 -7.70 5.71
C SER A 268 -30.01 -6.20 5.55
N THR A 269 -29.78 -5.51 6.65
CA THR A 269 -29.38 -4.10 6.59
C THR A 269 -28.09 -3.95 5.77
N SER A 270 -27.16 -4.89 5.91
CA SER A 270 -25.93 -4.95 5.10
C SER A 270 -26.24 -5.08 3.60
N ASP A 271 -27.12 -6.00 3.21
CA ASP A 271 -27.50 -6.20 1.80
C ASP A 271 -28.15 -4.95 1.19
N LYS A 272 -28.95 -4.21 1.98
CA LYS A 272 -29.55 -2.95 1.54
C LYS A 272 -28.50 -1.87 1.30
N ILE A 273 -27.54 -1.74 2.20
CA ILE A 273 -26.42 -0.80 2.08
C ILE A 273 -25.56 -1.21 0.88
N ASP A 274 -25.23 -2.50 0.74
CA ASP A 274 -24.43 -3.01 -0.35
C ASP A 274 -25.06 -2.74 -1.71
N LYS A 275 -26.37 -2.87 -1.84
CA LYS A 275 -27.09 -2.56 -3.08
C LYS A 275 -26.85 -1.12 -3.57
N VAL A 276 -26.58 -0.19 -2.66
CA VAL A 276 -26.26 1.22 -2.96
C VAL A 276 -24.76 1.40 -3.15
N VAL A 277 -23.97 0.93 -2.20
CA VAL A 277 -22.52 1.16 -2.13
C VAL A 277 -21.76 0.40 -3.20
N THR A 278 -22.20 -0.81 -3.57
CA THR A 278 -21.58 -1.61 -4.65
C THR A 278 -22.21 -1.37 -6.02
N ASN A 279 -23.15 -0.42 -6.12
CA ASN A 279 -23.75 -0.06 -7.40
C ASN A 279 -22.70 0.46 -8.38
N ARG A 280 -22.79 0.02 -9.62
CA ARG A 280 -21.84 0.34 -10.71
C ARG A 280 -21.62 1.84 -10.92
N TRP A 281 -22.66 2.66 -10.77
CA TRP A 281 -22.61 4.10 -11.02
C TRP A 281 -22.48 4.92 -9.72
N LEU A 282 -23.11 4.48 -8.64
CA LEU A 282 -23.13 5.18 -7.36
C LEU A 282 -21.92 4.83 -6.48
N GLY A 283 -21.36 3.64 -6.63
CA GLY A 283 -20.26 3.18 -5.77
C GLY A 283 -19.03 4.07 -5.82
N LEU A 284 -18.67 4.54 -7.02
CA LEU A 284 -17.49 5.39 -7.23
C LEU A 284 -17.67 6.82 -6.66
N PRO A 285 -18.77 7.53 -6.90
CA PRO A 285 -19.07 8.81 -6.25
C PRO A 285 -19.17 8.71 -4.72
N ILE A 286 -19.84 7.67 -4.19
CA ILE A 286 -19.94 7.47 -2.73
C ILE A 286 -18.54 7.26 -2.13
N PHE A 287 -17.72 6.45 -2.79
CA PHE A 287 -16.35 6.25 -2.41
C PHE A 287 -15.55 7.55 -2.38
N ALA A 288 -15.63 8.35 -3.44
CA ALA A 288 -14.95 9.65 -3.53
C ALA A 288 -15.38 10.58 -2.37
N LEU A 289 -16.67 10.61 -2.05
CA LEU A 289 -17.19 11.42 -0.94
C LEU A 289 -16.67 10.94 0.42
N ILE A 290 -16.67 9.63 0.67
CA ILE A 290 -16.18 9.07 1.94
C ILE A 290 -14.68 9.33 2.09
N MET A 291 -13.92 9.15 1.02
CA MET A 291 -12.47 9.43 1.07
C MET A 291 -12.17 10.91 1.21
N PHE A 292 -12.93 11.76 0.54
CA PHE A 292 -12.83 13.21 0.75
C PHE A 292 -13.07 13.56 2.23
N ALA A 293 -14.11 13.01 2.86
CA ALA A 293 -14.37 13.25 4.27
C ALA A 293 -13.23 12.74 5.17
N VAL A 294 -12.67 11.56 4.87
CA VAL A 294 -11.51 11.02 5.61
C VAL A 294 -10.29 11.93 5.50
N TYR A 295 -9.97 12.35 4.28
CA TYR A 295 -8.83 13.24 4.05
C TYR A 295 -9.06 14.64 4.61
N TRP A 296 -10.28 15.16 4.49
CA TRP A 296 -10.62 16.45 5.08
C TRP A 296 -10.43 16.44 6.60
N VAL A 297 -10.89 15.41 7.30
CA VAL A 297 -10.70 15.28 8.75
C VAL A 297 -9.22 15.10 9.09
N ALA A 298 -8.51 14.27 8.33
CA ALA A 298 -7.11 13.92 8.62
C ALA A 298 -6.11 15.02 8.24
N MET A 299 -6.41 15.79 7.19
CA MET A 299 -5.46 16.79 6.65
C MET A 299 -5.80 18.22 7.04
N ILE A 300 -7.09 18.54 7.25
CA ILE A 300 -7.53 19.92 7.48
C ILE A 300 -8.21 20.03 8.86
N GLY A 301 -9.22 19.20 9.14
CA GLY A 301 -10.11 19.43 10.28
C GLY A 301 -9.48 19.17 11.65
N VAL A 302 -8.70 18.11 11.79
CA VAL A 302 -8.08 17.71 13.08
C VAL A 302 -6.59 17.50 12.92
N GLY A 303 -6.16 17.00 11.77
CA GLY A 303 -4.77 16.63 11.57
C GLY A 303 -3.85 17.84 11.46
N ALA A 304 -4.19 18.87 10.66
CA ALA A 304 -3.40 20.07 10.53
C ALA A 304 -3.28 20.81 11.88
N PRO A 305 -4.35 21.21 12.58
CA PRO A 305 -4.19 21.89 13.86
C PRO A 305 -3.38 21.12 14.91
N ALA A 306 -3.43 19.79 14.88
CA ALA A 306 -2.63 18.96 15.78
C ALA A 306 -1.16 18.88 15.35
N THR A 307 -0.89 18.98 14.06
CA THR A 307 0.46 19.02 13.51
C THR A 307 1.10 20.37 13.75
N ASP A 308 0.37 21.46 13.51
CA ASP A 308 0.80 22.84 13.76
C ASP A 308 1.12 23.03 15.23
N PHE A 309 0.23 22.60 16.15
CA PHE A 309 0.54 22.58 17.59
C PHE A 309 1.80 21.78 17.93
N THR A 310 2.08 20.70 17.21
CA THR A 310 3.28 19.89 17.48
C THR A 310 4.53 20.55 16.92
N ASN A 311 4.46 21.14 15.74
CA ASN A 311 5.58 21.82 15.11
C ASN A 311 5.91 23.14 15.80
N ASP A 312 4.90 23.97 16.02
CA ASP A 312 5.13 25.35 16.49
C ASP A 312 5.27 25.41 18.02
N CYS A 313 4.49 24.59 18.74
CA CYS A 313 4.50 24.61 20.19
C CYS A 313 5.49 23.60 20.80
N ILE A 314 5.58 22.36 20.28
CA ILE A 314 6.43 21.32 20.89
C ILE A 314 7.85 21.36 20.32
N PHE A 315 7.98 21.45 18.98
CA PHE A 315 9.26 21.46 18.28
C PHE A 315 9.65 22.83 17.74
N GLY A 316 8.86 23.88 17.97
CA GLY A 316 9.14 25.27 17.70
C GLY A 316 9.37 26.06 19.00
N ASP A 317 8.89 27.29 19.04
CA ASP A 317 9.19 28.27 20.09
C ASP A 317 8.49 28.01 21.43
N GLY A 318 7.44 27.16 21.42
CA GLY A 318 6.66 26.86 22.63
C GLY A 318 5.24 27.42 22.55
N PHE A 319 4.56 27.51 23.71
CA PHE A 319 3.19 28.02 23.79
C PHE A 319 2.89 28.63 25.16
N HIS A 320 1.93 29.52 25.17
CA HIS A 320 1.44 30.14 26.42
C HIS A 320 0.28 29.34 27.01
N LEU A 321 0.33 29.07 28.29
CA LEU A 321 -0.69 28.33 29.04
C LEU A 321 -1.77 29.34 29.50
N PHE A 322 -3.04 29.16 29.13
CA PHE A 322 -4.23 29.94 29.41
C PHE A 322 -4.35 31.29 28.70
N ASN A 323 -3.32 32.13 28.70
CA ASN A 323 -3.33 33.42 28.01
C ASN A 323 -1.89 33.84 27.67
N ASP A 324 -1.70 34.41 26.51
CA ASP A 324 -0.42 34.86 25.98
C ASP A 324 0.03 36.22 26.53
N GLY A 325 -0.81 36.85 27.37
CA GLY A 325 -0.48 38.18 27.94
C GLY A 325 -0.43 39.32 26.89
N GLY A 326 -0.93 39.06 25.69
CA GLY A 326 -0.86 40.02 24.56
C GLY A 326 0.38 39.81 23.65
N TYR A 327 1.13 38.73 23.87
CA TYR A 327 2.32 38.41 23.07
C TYR A 327 1.97 38.26 21.58
N GLY A 328 0.93 37.49 21.25
CA GLY A 328 0.55 37.23 19.87
C GLY A 328 0.25 38.52 19.10
N GLU A 329 -0.53 39.43 19.67
CA GLU A 329 -0.84 40.72 19.04
C GLU A 329 0.41 41.62 18.88
N LEU A 330 1.32 41.56 19.86
CA LEU A 330 2.53 42.37 19.82
C LEU A 330 3.58 41.81 18.85
N SER A 331 3.73 40.50 18.82
CA SER A 331 4.62 39.78 17.86
C SER A 331 4.17 39.97 16.42
N GLU A 332 2.86 39.88 16.14
CA GLU A 332 2.30 40.10 14.81
C GLU A 332 2.53 41.56 14.36
N ARG A 333 2.28 42.54 15.26
CA ARG A 333 2.57 43.95 14.97
C ARG A 333 4.06 44.22 14.72
N TYR A 334 4.94 43.54 15.46
CA TYR A 334 6.38 43.62 15.25
C TYR A 334 6.80 43.04 13.90
N ALA A 335 6.31 41.87 13.55
CA ALA A 335 6.62 41.17 12.30
C ALA A 335 6.14 41.99 11.07
N ASP A 336 4.90 42.51 11.11
CA ASP A 336 4.37 43.35 10.04
C ASP A 336 5.21 44.63 9.86
N ALA A 337 5.54 45.29 10.97
CA ALA A 337 6.35 46.51 10.93
C ALA A 337 7.79 46.21 10.44
N SER A 338 8.40 45.11 10.87
CA SER A 338 9.73 44.69 10.43
C SER A 338 9.74 44.41 8.91
N ALA A 339 8.74 43.68 8.42
CA ALA A 339 8.63 43.36 6.98
C ALA A 339 8.57 44.62 6.09
N ILE A 340 7.84 45.66 6.54
CA ILE A 340 7.76 46.94 5.82
C ILE A 340 9.10 47.67 5.86
N VAL A 341 9.77 47.70 7.01
CA VAL A 341 11.07 48.39 7.18
C VAL A 341 12.16 47.66 6.39
N ASP A 342 12.23 46.34 6.48
CA ASP A 342 13.18 45.52 5.74
C ASP A 342 12.97 45.66 4.22
N GLY A 343 11.72 45.73 3.76
CA GLY A 343 11.38 45.99 2.38
C GLY A 343 11.81 47.37 1.88
N TYR A 344 11.69 48.37 2.73
CA TYR A 344 12.20 49.72 2.42
C TYR A 344 13.74 49.73 2.34
N ASP A 345 14.40 49.14 3.29
CA ASP A 345 15.88 49.06 3.33
C ASP A 345 16.42 48.26 2.13
N ALA A 346 15.78 47.16 1.75
CA ALA A 346 16.09 46.42 0.54
C ALA A 346 15.92 47.24 -0.72
N TYR A 347 14.83 48.01 -0.81
CA TYR A 347 14.60 48.93 -1.95
C TYR A 347 15.70 50.01 -2.07
N VAL A 348 16.11 50.56 -0.93
CA VAL A 348 17.18 51.59 -0.88
C VAL A 348 18.52 51.01 -1.27
N GLU A 349 18.80 49.79 -0.84
CA GLU A 349 20.04 49.06 -1.17
C GLU A 349 20.11 48.78 -2.68
N GLU A 350 19.00 48.35 -3.27
CA GLU A 350 18.93 48.01 -4.69
C GLU A 350 18.99 49.23 -5.61
N ASN A 351 18.30 50.30 -5.23
CA ASN A 351 18.13 51.50 -6.10
C ASN A 351 19.10 52.64 -5.73
N GLY A 352 19.80 52.56 -4.61
CA GLY A 352 20.76 53.56 -4.14
C GLY A 352 20.12 54.90 -3.73
N ALA A 353 18.80 54.98 -3.63
CA ALA A 353 18.04 56.15 -3.22
C ALA A 353 16.70 55.76 -2.57
N ALA A 354 16.19 56.60 -1.66
CA ALA A 354 14.88 56.42 -1.06
C ALA A 354 13.77 56.47 -2.14
N PRO A 355 12.71 55.66 -2.02
CA PRO A 355 11.59 55.70 -2.94
C PRO A 355 10.88 57.07 -2.94
N GLU A 356 10.52 57.58 -4.12
CA GLU A 356 9.75 58.83 -4.25
C GLU A 356 8.22 58.60 -4.11
N GLY A 357 7.77 57.37 -3.84
CA GLY A 357 6.37 56.97 -3.71
C GLY A 357 6.22 55.61 -3.06
N ASP A 358 5.14 54.89 -3.42
CA ASP A 358 4.90 53.55 -2.88
C ASP A 358 6.01 52.58 -3.33
N PHE A 359 6.42 51.71 -2.41
CA PHE A 359 7.39 50.61 -2.68
C PHE A 359 6.76 49.28 -2.41
N THR A 360 7.29 48.24 -3.03
CA THR A 360 6.87 46.85 -2.82
C THR A 360 7.75 46.19 -1.80
N TYR A 361 7.13 45.47 -0.89
CA TYR A 361 7.79 44.56 0.06
C TYR A 361 7.18 43.19 -0.03
N THR A 362 7.88 42.23 0.47
CA THR A 362 7.46 40.84 0.40
C THR A 362 7.04 40.34 1.77
N VAL A 363 5.87 39.74 1.83
CA VAL A 363 5.38 39.03 3.03
C VAL A 363 5.41 37.53 2.69
N GLU A 364 6.15 36.79 3.51
CA GLU A 364 6.21 35.33 3.39
C GLU A 364 5.20 34.71 4.35
N ASP A 365 4.25 33.94 3.84
CA ASP A 365 3.35 33.12 4.64
C ASP A 365 4.12 31.90 5.15
N GLU A 366 4.35 31.82 6.44
CA GLU A 366 5.15 30.75 7.09
C GLU A 366 4.57 29.36 6.87
N GLU A 367 3.24 29.21 6.69
CA GLU A 367 2.60 27.90 6.47
C GLU A 367 2.69 27.43 5.02
N THR A 368 2.46 28.34 4.08
CA THR A 368 2.38 28.02 2.65
C THR A 368 3.69 28.29 1.92
N LEU A 369 4.60 29.04 2.52
CA LEU A 369 5.79 29.61 1.88
C LEU A 369 5.41 30.41 0.62
N GLU A 370 4.19 30.91 0.55
CA GLU A 370 3.76 31.81 -0.49
C GLU A 370 4.23 33.25 -0.15
N ILE A 371 5.00 33.81 -1.07
CA ILE A 371 5.41 35.20 -0.95
C ILE A 371 4.40 36.04 -1.69
N SER A 372 3.74 36.91 -0.97
CA SER A 372 2.91 37.96 -1.53
C SER A 372 3.70 39.25 -1.63
N GLU A 373 3.64 39.91 -2.79
CA GLU A 373 4.15 41.25 -2.93
C GLU A 373 3.05 42.23 -2.47
N GLU A 374 3.32 42.96 -1.41
CA GLU A 374 2.47 44.00 -0.92
C GLU A 374 3.11 45.37 -1.21
N THR A 375 2.30 46.43 -1.28
CA THR A 375 2.78 47.76 -1.51
C THR A 375 2.57 48.60 -0.26
N ALA A 376 3.64 49.25 0.20
CA ALA A 376 3.58 50.23 1.29
C ALA A 376 3.95 51.63 0.80
N SER A 377 3.33 52.62 1.40
CA SER A 377 3.68 54.02 1.17
C SER A 377 4.79 54.49 2.14
N LEU A 378 5.37 55.63 1.89
CA LEU A 378 6.30 56.25 2.85
C LEU A 378 5.65 56.54 4.21
N GLU A 379 4.34 56.74 4.24
CA GLU A 379 3.58 56.99 5.49
C GLU A 379 3.49 55.66 6.28
N ASP A 380 3.27 54.53 5.59
CA ASP A 380 3.28 53.18 6.21
C ASP A 380 4.66 52.84 6.76
N TYR A 381 5.75 53.18 6.06
CA TYR A 381 7.10 53.03 6.54
C TYR A 381 7.41 53.84 7.81
N GLU A 382 6.98 55.12 7.86
CA GLU A 382 7.15 55.94 9.06
C GLU A 382 6.35 55.41 10.25
N GLU A 383 5.14 54.89 10.00
CA GLU A 383 4.30 54.22 11.01
C GLU A 383 4.91 52.89 11.46
N ALA A 384 5.41 52.08 10.56
CA ALA A 384 6.09 50.82 10.86
C ALA A 384 7.36 51.08 11.68
N LYS A 385 8.17 52.05 11.30
CA LYS A 385 9.36 52.46 12.03
C LYS A 385 9.05 52.97 13.46
N ALA A 386 8.00 53.77 13.58
CA ALA A 386 7.52 54.24 14.86
C ALA A 386 7.03 53.08 15.74
N THR A 387 6.41 52.08 15.15
CA THR A 387 5.98 50.85 15.86
C THR A 387 7.17 50.03 16.35
N LEU A 388 8.22 49.84 15.52
CA LEU A 388 9.45 49.17 15.97
C LEU A 388 10.19 49.97 17.05
N ASP A 389 10.23 51.33 16.94
CA ASP A 389 10.83 52.18 18.00
C ASP A 389 10.00 52.14 19.30
N GLU A 390 8.67 51.93 19.22
CA GLU A 390 7.81 51.76 20.43
C GLU A 390 8.00 50.42 21.08
N ILE A 391 8.10 49.34 20.33
CA ILE A 391 8.27 47.97 20.83
C ILE A 391 9.70 47.74 21.27
N GLY A 392 10.68 48.29 20.57
CA GLY A 392 12.10 48.18 20.85
C GLY A 392 12.75 46.96 20.30
N GLU A 393 12.97 45.97 21.13
CA GLU A 393 13.50 44.66 20.73
C GLU A 393 12.37 43.71 20.38
N GLU A 394 12.67 42.69 19.57
CA GLU A 394 11.72 41.62 19.27
C GLU A 394 11.12 41.03 20.53
N PRO A 395 9.79 40.88 20.64
CA PRO A 395 9.15 40.41 21.86
C PRO A 395 9.59 38.98 22.22
N ASP A 396 10.19 38.79 23.41
CA ASP A 396 10.52 37.47 23.94
C ASP A 396 9.25 36.81 24.50
N PRO A 397 8.82 35.65 23.98
CA PRO A 397 7.66 34.95 24.53
C PRO A 397 7.76 34.64 26.03
N ALA A 398 8.95 34.55 26.59
CA ALA A 398 9.16 34.27 28.01
C ALA A 398 8.73 35.40 28.94
N ASP A 399 8.63 36.63 28.42
CA ASP A 399 8.27 37.81 29.20
C ASP A 399 6.73 37.99 29.35
N TYR A 400 5.95 37.20 28.59
CA TYR A 400 4.50 37.30 28.54
C TYR A 400 3.80 36.06 29.05
N GLY A 401 2.85 36.18 29.95
CA GLY A 401 2.02 35.10 30.45
C GLY A 401 2.76 33.93 31.10
N ILE A 402 2.25 32.74 30.99
CA ILE A 402 2.92 31.51 31.44
C ILE A 402 3.40 30.76 30.19
N TRP A 403 4.61 31.00 29.79
CA TRP A 403 5.23 30.38 28.65
C TRP A 403 5.77 29.00 28.96
N VAL A 404 5.49 28.04 28.08
CA VAL A 404 6.07 26.70 28.12
C VAL A 404 6.99 26.59 26.89
N PRO A 405 8.31 26.58 27.08
CA PRO A 405 9.26 26.54 25.99
C PRO A 405 9.15 25.23 25.20
N GLY A 406 9.36 25.30 23.91
CA GLY A 406 9.48 24.12 23.05
C GLY A 406 10.72 23.30 23.39
N ILE A 407 10.76 22.08 22.80
CA ILE A 407 11.90 21.17 22.99
C ILE A 407 13.23 21.80 22.54
N PRO A 408 13.30 22.51 21.39
CA PRO A 408 14.52 23.18 20.94
C PRO A 408 15.05 24.16 22.01
N ALA A 409 14.21 25.08 22.49
CA ALA A 409 14.59 26.07 23.47
C ALA A 409 15.04 25.44 24.81
N LEU A 410 14.38 24.35 25.26
CA LEU A 410 14.81 23.61 26.44
C LEU A 410 16.17 22.95 26.27
N VAL A 411 16.43 22.39 25.09
CA VAL A 411 17.69 21.72 24.77
C VAL A 411 18.81 22.78 24.64
N GLU A 412 18.53 23.90 23.97
CA GLU A 412 19.47 25.02 23.83
C GLU A 412 19.89 25.57 25.20
N ALA A 413 18.92 25.90 26.07
CA ALA A 413 19.20 26.33 27.44
C ALA A 413 20.04 25.30 28.22
N GLY A 414 19.79 24.00 28.00
CA GLY A 414 20.58 22.95 28.62
C GLY A 414 22.03 22.88 28.08
N LEU A 415 22.22 23.10 26.79
CA LEU A 415 23.54 23.13 26.14
C LEU A 415 24.32 24.39 26.58
N ASP A 416 23.65 25.51 26.72
CA ASP A 416 24.22 26.76 27.23
C ASP A 416 24.68 26.64 28.67
N ALA A 417 23.89 26.02 29.55
CA ALA A 417 24.24 25.79 30.93
C ALA A 417 25.52 24.96 31.11
N VAL A 418 25.86 24.10 30.14
CA VAL A 418 27.13 23.33 30.15
C VAL A 418 28.22 23.95 29.31
N ASN A 419 28.01 25.15 28.73
CA ASN A 419 28.94 25.83 27.79
C ASN A 419 29.36 24.89 26.65
N ALA A 420 28.40 24.25 26.00
CA ALA A 420 28.67 23.36 24.88
C ALA A 420 29.29 24.13 23.70
N ALA A 421 30.21 23.49 22.99
CA ALA A 421 30.81 24.08 21.79
C ALA A 421 29.77 24.24 20.65
N ASP A 422 29.92 25.29 19.82
CA ASP A 422 28.94 25.65 18.78
C ASP A 422 28.64 24.51 17.80
N TRP A 423 29.67 23.76 17.41
CA TRP A 423 29.43 22.57 16.56
C TRP A 423 28.53 21.49 17.22
N LEU A 424 28.58 21.38 18.56
CA LEU A 424 27.77 20.42 19.27
C LEU A 424 26.33 20.95 19.43
N LYS A 425 26.18 22.27 19.62
CA LYS A 425 24.86 22.92 19.61
C LYS A 425 24.17 22.69 18.24
N GLY A 426 24.84 23.01 17.13
CA GLY A 426 24.30 22.78 15.79
C GLY A 426 23.98 21.29 15.52
N LEU A 427 24.86 20.35 15.92
CA LEU A 427 24.56 18.93 15.79
C LEU A 427 23.29 18.53 16.56
N VAL A 428 23.12 19.03 17.78
CA VAL A 428 22.00 18.65 18.63
C VAL A 428 20.71 19.36 18.22
N LEU A 429 20.75 20.66 17.95
CA LEU A 429 19.58 21.45 17.57
C LEU A 429 19.17 21.17 16.13
N ASP A 430 20.07 21.44 15.17
CA ASP A 430 19.72 21.37 13.74
C ASP A 430 19.77 19.93 13.20
N GLY A 431 20.73 19.12 13.70
CA GLY A 431 20.86 17.73 13.24
C GLY A 431 19.89 16.75 13.91
N ILE A 432 19.70 16.86 15.24
CA ILE A 432 18.91 15.89 16.01
C ILE A 432 17.50 16.41 16.27
N VAL A 433 17.39 17.57 16.91
CA VAL A 433 16.08 18.08 17.37
C VAL A 433 15.22 18.49 16.19
N ALA A 434 15.75 19.29 15.27
CA ALA A 434 15.04 19.68 14.05
C ALA A 434 14.71 18.47 13.18
N GLY A 435 15.69 17.56 12.97
CA GLY A 435 15.47 16.35 12.17
C GLY A 435 14.42 15.38 12.75
N VAL A 436 14.39 15.23 14.09
CA VAL A 436 13.37 14.43 14.78
C VAL A 436 12.04 15.18 14.83
N GLY A 437 12.07 16.47 15.05
CA GLY A 437 10.92 17.37 15.09
C GLY A 437 10.12 17.31 13.79
N ALA A 438 10.79 17.51 12.67
CA ALA A 438 10.18 17.42 11.34
C ALA A 438 9.43 16.10 11.08
N VAL A 439 9.84 15.01 11.71
CA VAL A 439 9.17 13.71 11.56
C VAL A 439 8.06 13.53 12.58
N LEU A 440 8.30 13.88 13.84
CA LEU A 440 7.33 13.73 14.91
C LEU A 440 6.19 14.75 14.78
N GLY A 441 6.45 15.90 14.16
CA GLY A 441 5.43 16.88 13.81
C GLY A 441 4.28 16.31 13.01
N PHE A 442 4.56 15.41 12.06
CA PHE A 442 3.52 14.76 11.25
C PHE A 442 2.82 13.58 11.95
N VAL A 443 3.28 13.13 13.11
CA VAL A 443 2.68 11.98 13.81
C VAL A 443 1.21 12.19 14.15
N PRO A 444 0.74 13.35 14.67
CA PRO A 444 -0.66 13.56 14.98
C PRO A 444 -1.57 13.37 13.75
N GLN A 445 -1.23 13.99 12.64
CA GLN A 445 -1.97 13.87 11.39
C GLN A 445 -2.03 12.42 10.90
N MET A 446 -0.90 11.71 10.99
CA MET A 446 -0.81 10.30 10.64
C MET A 446 -1.68 9.41 11.55
N LEU A 447 -1.73 9.71 12.85
CA LEU A 447 -2.58 8.96 13.80
C LEU A 447 -4.07 9.15 13.48
N VAL A 448 -4.49 10.37 13.14
CA VAL A 448 -5.87 10.65 12.73
C VAL A 448 -6.20 9.88 11.45
N LEU A 449 -5.32 9.89 10.46
CA LEU A 449 -5.48 9.12 9.23
C LEU A 449 -5.58 7.61 9.52
N PHE A 450 -4.71 7.06 10.36
CA PHE A 450 -4.75 5.65 10.74
C PHE A 450 -6.02 5.29 11.51
N LEU A 451 -6.52 6.19 12.35
CA LEU A 451 -7.78 6.03 13.06
C LEU A 451 -8.96 5.88 12.09
N MET A 452 -9.06 6.79 11.12
CA MET A 452 -10.11 6.80 10.11
C MET A 452 -10.04 5.56 9.21
N LEU A 453 -8.84 5.20 8.74
CA LEU A 453 -8.64 4.01 7.92
C LEU A 453 -8.92 2.72 8.69
N ALA A 454 -8.49 2.61 9.95
CA ALA A 454 -8.79 1.47 10.81
C ALA A 454 -10.29 1.31 11.05
N PHE A 455 -11.02 2.42 11.17
CA PHE A 455 -12.48 2.43 11.27
C PHE A 455 -13.12 1.89 9.98
N LEU A 456 -12.74 2.40 8.80
CA LEU A 456 -13.27 1.94 7.51
C LEU A 456 -12.96 0.47 7.22
N GLU A 457 -11.78 0.01 7.61
CA GLU A 457 -11.37 -1.39 7.50
C GLU A 457 -12.22 -2.27 8.43
N ALA A 458 -12.31 -1.89 9.69
CA ALA A 458 -13.01 -2.65 10.71
C ALA A 458 -14.52 -2.70 10.49
N CYS A 459 -15.15 -1.66 9.93
CA CYS A 459 -16.58 -1.71 9.58
C CYS A 459 -16.87 -2.54 8.32
N GLY A 460 -15.83 -2.95 7.55
CA GLY A 460 -15.95 -3.76 6.35
C GLY A 460 -16.19 -2.96 5.06
N TYR A 461 -16.05 -1.63 5.08
CA TYR A 461 -16.25 -0.79 3.89
C TYR A 461 -15.16 -0.98 2.83
N MET A 462 -13.90 -1.17 3.26
CA MET A 462 -12.76 -1.34 2.34
C MET A 462 -12.90 -2.54 1.40
N ALA A 463 -13.55 -3.61 1.85
CA ALA A 463 -13.83 -4.78 1.03
C ALA A 463 -14.78 -4.46 -0.15
N ARG A 464 -15.77 -3.58 0.07
CA ARG A 464 -16.73 -3.16 -0.97
C ARG A 464 -16.08 -2.34 -2.06
N ILE A 465 -15.19 -1.45 -1.65
CA ILE A 465 -14.44 -0.62 -2.60
C ILE A 465 -13.55 -1.50 -3.48
N ALA A 466 -12.81 -2.41 -2.87
CA ALA A 466 -11.98 -3.35 -3.60
C ALA A 466 -12.80 -4.14 -4.64
N PHE A 467 -14.03 -4.56 -4.29
CA PHE A 467 -14.95 -5.25 -5.20
C PHE A 467 -15.40 -4.37 -6.38
N VAL A 468 -15.80 -3.12 -6.11
CA VAL A 468 -16.26 -2.18 -7.17
C VAL A 468 -15.14 -1.87 -8.15
N LEU A 469 -13.92 -1.73 -7.66
CA LEU A 469 -12.76 -1.33 -8.46
C LEU A 469 -12.02 -2.50 -9.10
N ASP A 470 -12.26 -3.74 -8.68
CA ASP A 470 -11.61 -4.92 -9.22
C ASP A 470 -11.76 -5.01 -10.75
N ARG A 471 -12.96 -4.77 -11.26
CA ARG A 471 -13.23 -4.78 -12.71
C ARG A 471 -12.42 -3.76 -13.49
N ILE A 472 -12.11 -2.60 -12.89
CA ILE A 472 -11.31 -1.55 -13.53
C ILE A 472 -9.83 -1.94 -13.50
N PHE A 473 -9.34 -2.36 -12.35
CA PHE A 473 -7.93 -2.69 -12.14
C PHE A 473 -7.49 -3.95 -12.89
N ARG A 474 -8.36 -4.95 -13.02
CA ARG A 474 -8.09 -6.15 -13.83
C ARG A 474 -7.78 -5.81 -15.29
N LYS A 475 -8.44 -4.82 -15.88
CA LYS A 475 -8.13 -4.36 -17.25
C LYS A 475 -6.69 -3.87 -17.40
N PHE A 476 -6.10 -3.36 -16.32
CA PHE A 476 -4.71 -2.92 -16.28
C PHE A 476 -3.76 -3.98 -15.73
N GLY A 477 -4.24 -5.17 -15.45
CA GLY A 477 -3.44 -6.29 -14.99
C GLY A 477 -3.11 -6.28 -13.50
N LEU A 478 -3.78 -5.44 -12.72
CA LEU A 478 -3.70 -5.37 -11.27
C LEU A 478 -4.96 -5.98 -10.65
N SER A 479 -4.85 -6.57 -9.48
CA SER A 479 -6.03 -7.01 -8.72
C SER A 479 -6.78 -5.81 -8.12
N GLY A 480 -8.07 -5.91 -7.92
CA GLY A 480 -8.85 -4.85 -7.27
C GLY A 480 -8.37 -4.52 -5.86
N LYS A 481 -7.76 -5.49 -5.17
CA LYS A 481 -7.13 -5.27 -3.87
C LYS A 481 -5.93 -4.33 -3.94
N SER A 482 -5.28 -4.16 -5.11
CA SER A 482 -4.16 -3.23 -5.31
C SER A 482 -4.54 -1.77 -5.17
N PHE A 483 -5.82 -1.45 -5.36
CA PHE A 483 -6.30 -0.08 -5.21
C PHE A 483 -6.22 0.43 -3.77
N ILE A 484 -6.46 -0.44 -2.77
CA ILE A 484 -6.42 -0.05 -1.35
C ILE A 484 -5.05 0.51 -0.96
N PRO A 485 -3.92 -0.19 -1.22
CA PRO A 485 -2.58 0.36 -1.03
C PRO A 485 -2.34 1.70 -1.73
N MET A 486 -2.78 1.83 -2.97
CA MET A 486 -2.57 3.05 -3.76
C MET A 486 -3.34 4.23 -3.19
N LEU A 487 -4.58 3.99 -2.76
CA LEU A 487 -5.41 5.01 -2.14
C LEU A 487 -4.82 5.49 -0.82
N VAL A 488 -4.47 4.54 0.06
CA VAL A 488 -3.81 4.86 1.34
C VAL A 488 -2.48 5.59 1.11
N GLY A 489 -1.81 5.28 0.00
CA GLY A 489 -0.57 5.89 -0.45
C GLY A 489 -0.68 7.39 -0.76
N VAL A 490 -1.88 7.89 -1.12
CA VAL A 490 -2.12 9.34 -1.31
C VAL A 490 -1.87 10.12 -0.01
N GLY A 491 -2.25 9.57 1.14
CA GLY A 491 -1.93 10.17 2.43
C GLY A 491 -0.46 9.98 2.79
N CYS A 492 -0.01 8.72 2.82
CA CYS A 492 1.39 8.37 3.11
C CYS A 492 1.77 7.04 2.46
N GLY A 493 2.95 7.00 1.84
CA GLY A 493 3.47 5.80 1.19
C GLY A 493 3.71 4.62 2.13
N VAL A 494 4.08 4.86 3.39
CA VAL A 494 4.37 3.80 4.38
C VAL A 494 3.14 2.92 4.65
N PRO A 495 2.00 3.46 5.11
CA PRO A 495 0.79 2.66 5.31
C PRO A 495 0.25 2.11 3.99
N GLY A 496 0.40 2.84 2.88
CA GLY A 496 0.05 2.35 1.56
C GLY A 496 0.78 1.04 1.24
N ILE A 497 2.09 1.00 1.39
CA ILE A 497 2.89 -0.22 1.18
C ILE A 497 2.48 -1.32 2.15
N MET A 498 2.25 -1.00 3.43
CA MET A 498 1.83 -1.98 4.44
C MET A 498 0.45 -2.58 4.15
N ALA A 499 -0.46 -1.82 3.55
CA ALA A 499 -1.78 -2.30 3.15
C ALA A 499 -1.72 -3.37 2.05
N SER A 500 -0.60 -3.49 1.33
CA SER A 500 -0.39 -4.54 0.34
C SER A 500 -0.44 -5.96 0.90
N ARG A 501 -0.36 -6.14 2.22
CA ARG A 501 -0.54 -7.43 2.91
C ARG A 501 -1.90 -8.07 2.66
N THR A 502 -2.90 -7.27 2.32
CA THR A 502 -4.24 -7.75 1.97
C THR A 502 -4.28 -8.46 0.62
N ILE A 503 -3.21 -8.35 -0.18
CA ILE A 503 -3.08 -8.96 -1.50
C ILE A 503 -2.43 -10.35 -1.32
N GLU A 504 -3.18 -11.39 -1.62
CA GLU A 504 -2.76 -12.79 -1.43
C GLU A 504 -1.73 -13.22 -2.48
N ASN A 505 -1.95 -12.82 -3.74
CA ASN A 505 -1.02 -13.15 -4.82
C ASN A 505 0.29 -12.37 -4.67
N GLU A 506 1.40 -13.09 -4.53
CA GLU A 506 2.72 -12.49 -4.28
C GLU A 506 3.20 -11.62 -5.45
N ARG A 507 2.87 -11.96 -6.70
CA ARG A 507 3.23 -11.17 -7.89
C ARG A 507 2.49 -9.85 -7.90
N ASP A 508 1.17 -9.88 -7.70
CA ASP A 508 0.32 -8.68 -7.64
C ASP A 508 0.71 -7.79 -6.45
N ARG A 509 1.04 -8.41 -5.30
CA ARG A 509 1.53 -7.70 -4.11
C ARG A 509 2.84 -6.97 -4.42
N ARG A 510 3.80 -7.63 -5.06
CA ARG A 510 5.08 -7.01 -5.45
C ARG A 510 4.88 -5.88 -6.45
N MET A 511 4.06 -6.08 -7.49
CA MET A 511 3.73 -5.00 -8.43
C MET A 511 3.09 -3.80 -7.73
N THR A 512 2.15 -4.05 -6.84
CA THR A 512 1.48 -3.00 -6.07
C THR A 512 2.47 -2.24 -5.19
N ILE A 513 3.36 -2.92 -4.47
CA ILE A 513 4.40 -2.27 -3.66
C ILE A 513 5.29 -1.37 -4.52
N MET A 514 5.66 -1.80 -5.72
CA MET A 514 6.52 -1.04 -6.64
C MET A 514 5.85 0.21 -7.22
N THR A 515 4.53 0.21 -7.34
CA THR A 515 3.79 1.28 -8.04
C THR A 515 3.01 2.21 -7.10
N THR A 516 2.72 1.78 -5.87
CA THR A 516 1.92 2.54 -4.89
C THR A 516 2.48 3.94 -4.62
N THR A 517 3.80 4.11 -4.60
CA THR A 517 4.45 5.38 -4.26
C THR A 517 4.58 6.36 -5.43
N PHE A 518 4.10 6.02 -6.61
CA PHE A 518 4.05 6.96 -7.74
C PHE A 518 3.00 8.05 -7.55
N ILE A 519 1.94 7.76 -6.80
CA ILE A 519 0.96 8.78 -6.41
C ILE A 519 1.60 9.76 -5.43
N PRO A 520 1.33 11.08 -5.55
CA PRO A 520 1.77 12.06 -4.57
C PRO A 520 1.20 11.73 -3.18
N CYS A 521 2.06 11.73 -2.17
CA CYS A 521 1.65 11.67 -0.76
C CYS A 521 1.70 13.07 -0.14
N GLY A 522 1.15 13.25 1.06
CA GLY A 522 1.14 14.52 1.76
C GLY A 522 2.51 15.21 1.84
N ALA A 523 3.57 14.46 2.14
CA ALA A 523 4.95 14.95 2.17
C ALA A 523 5.52 15.45 0.83
N LYS A 524 4.87 15.14 -0.30
CA LYS A 524 5.24 15.67 -1.63
C LYS A 524 4.50 16.95 -1.99
N VAL A 525 3.42 17.29 -1.29
CA VAL A 525 2.56 18.44 -1.63
C VAL A 525 3.31 19.76 -1.49
N PRO A 526 4.04 20.06 -0.40
CA PRO A 526 4.80 21.29 -0.27
C PRO A 526 5.82 21.47 -1.39
N PHE A 527 6.53 20.40 -1.76
CA PHE A 527 7.46 20.41 -2.87
C PHE A 527 6.77 20.69 -4.22
N ILE A 528 5.59 20.10 -4.47
CA ILE A 528 4.81 20.37 -5.68
C ILE A 528 4.33 21.82 -5.69
N ALA A 529 3.90 22.36 -4.55
CA ALA A 529 3.47 23.75 -4.39
C ALA A 529 4.63 24.72 -4.64
N MET A 530 5.80 24.46 -4.06
CA MET A 530 7.01 25.26 -4.26
C MET A 530 7.38 25.37 -5.74
N ILE A 531 7.43 24.26 -6.46
CA ILE A 531 7.75 24.29 -7.90
C ILE A 531 6.65 24.95 -8.72
N ALA A 532 5.38 24.75 -8.37
CA ALA A 532 4.25 25.41 -9.03
C ALA A 532 4.25 26.92 -8.77
N GLY A 533 4.56 27.35 -7.56
CA GLY A 533 4.68 28.77 -7.18
C GLY A 533 5.87 29.44 -7.87
N ALA A 534 7.08 28.95 -7.60
CA ALA A 534 8.32 29.59 -8.05
C ALA A 534 8.46 29.66 -9.59
N ILE A 535 8.07 28.61 -10.31
CA ILE A 535 8.36 28.50 -11.75
C ILE A 535 7.12 28.74 -12.62
N PHE A 536 5.92 28.50 -12.10
CA PHE A 536 4.68 28.54 -12.85
C PHE A 536 3.65 29.56 -12.31
N GLY A 537 4.08 30.47 -11.43
CA GLY A 537 3.24 31.54 -10.90
C GLY A 537 2.00 31.02 -10.16
N GLY A 538 2.14 29.98 -9.33
CA GLY A 538 1.04 29.44 -8.54
C GLY A 538 0.00 28.62 -9.32
N SER A 539 0.34 28.14 -10.52
CA SER A 539 -0.60 27.45 -11.40
C SER A 539 -1.14 26.15 -10.81
N ALA A 540 -2.42 26.13 -10.41
CA ALA A 540 -3.12 24.94 -9.93
C ALA A 540 -3.10 23.74 -10.93
N TRP A 541 -2.92 24.02 -12.22
CA TRP A 541 -2.81 22.97 -13.24
C TRP A 541 -1.55 22.14 -13.08
N VAL A 542 -0.45 22.73 -12.63
CA VAL A 542 0.82 22.02 -12.40
C VAL A 542 0.66 21.03 -11.25
N ALA A 543 0.11 21.49 -10.13
CA ALA A 543 -0.18 20.63 -8.97
C ALA A 543 -1.15 19.49 -9.34
N THR A 544 -2.22 19.80 -10.05
CA THR A 544 -3.19 18.81 -10.51
C THR A 544 -2.55 17.77 -11.47
N SER A 545 -1.69 18.26 -12.39
CA SER A 545 -1.01 17.37 -13.35
C SER A 545 -0.09 16.35 -12.68
N ALA A 546 0.51 16.67 -11.53
CA ALA A 546 1.35 15.74 -10.76
C ALA A 546 0.56 14.49 -10.33
N TYR A 547 -0.69 14.64 -9.90
CA TYR A 547 -1.56 13.51 -9.57
C TYR A 547 -1.91 12.67 -10.80
N PHE A 548 -2.23 13.30 -11.92
CA PHE A 548 -2.51 12.58 -13.17
C PHE A 548 -1.28 11.83 -13.69
N ILE A 549 -0.09 12.40 -13.59
CA ILE A 549 1.17 11.72 -13.95
C ILE A 549 1.39 10.51 -13.04
N GLY A 550 1.17 10.66 -11.73
CA GLY A 550 1.28 9.54 -10.78
C GLY A 550 0.32 8.40 -11.14
N MET A 551 -0.95 8.70 -11.44
CA MET A 551 -1.93 7.70 -11.87
C MET A 551 -1.54 7.06 -13.22
N ALA A 552 -1.12 7.85 -14.20
CA ALA A 552 -0.65 7.34 -15.48
C ALA A 552 0.58 6.43 -15.32
N ALA A 553 1.52 6.81 -14.46
CA ALA A 553 2.70 6.02 -14.13
C ALA A 553 2.33 4.65 -13.53
N ILE A 554 1.33 4.59 -12.64
CA ILE A 554 0.83 3.34 -12.07
C ILE A 554 0.25 2.44 -13.18
N ILE A 555 -0.62 2.97 -14.03
CA ILE A 555 -1.28 2.23 -15.11
C ILE A 555 -0.24 1.72 -16.12
N ILE A 556 0.64 2.58 -16.60
CA ILE A 556 1.69 2.24 -17.56
C ILE A 556 2.61 1.16 -16.97
N SER A 557 3.09 1.36 -15.74
CA SER A 557 3.95 0.40 -15.05
C SER A 557 3.25 -0.93 -14.80
N GLY A 558 1.99 -0.93 -14.39
CA GLY A 558 1.19 -2.14 -14.20
C GLY A 558 1.11 -2.98 -15.48
N ILE A 559 0.76 -2.33 -16.61
CA ILE A 559 0.69 -2.99 -17.91
C ILE A 559 2.08 -3.50 -18.37
N MET A 560 3.13 -2.68 -18.23
CA MET A 560 4.49 -3.04 -18.63
C MET A 560 5.03 -4.20 -17.80
N LEU A 561 4.91 -4.15 -16.47
CA LEU A 561 5.40 -5.20 -15.57
C LEU A 561 4.69 -6.52 -15.83
N LYS A 562 3.35 -6.51 -16.00
CA LYS A 562 2.57 -7.70 -16.32
C LYS A 562 3.04 -8.40 -17.59
N LYS A 563 3.54 -7.67 -18.57
CA LYS A 563 4.08 -8.24 -19.84
C LYS A 563 5.53 -8.75 -19.71
N THR A 564 6.09 -8.76 -18.51
CA THR A 564 7.41 -9.34 -18.23
C THR A 564 7.27 -10.76 -17.68
N LYS A 565 8.25 -11.62 -17.96
CA LYS A 565 8.27 -13.02 -17.47
C LYS A 565 8.16 -13.13 -15.94
N MET A 566 8.60 -12.11 -15.20
CA MET A 566 8.62 -12.11 -13.73
C MET A 566 7.24 -11.89 -13.10
N PHE A 567 6.34 -11.20 -13.81
CA PHE A 567 5.02 -10.80 -13.34
C PHE A 567 3.88 -11.31 -14.25
N SER A 568 4.20 -12.09 -15.27
CA SER A 568 3.19 -12.69 -16.15
C SER A 568 2.34 -13.71 -15.38
N GLY A 569 1.06 -13.75 -15.64
CA GLY A 569 0.05 -14.62 -15.00
C GLY A 569 -1.27 -13.86 -14.87
N ASP A 570 -2.37 -14.58 -14.76
CA ASP A 570 -3.67 -13.95 -14.55
C ASP A 570 -3.77 -13.38 -13.15
N PRO A 571 -4.40 -12.18 -12.96
CA PRO A 571 -4.67 -11.68 -11.64
C PRO A 571 -5.58 -12.66 -10.91
N ALA A 572 -5.28 -12.94 -9.64
CA ALA A 572 -6.09 -13.85 -8.83
C ALA A 572 -7.57 -13.41 -8.88
N PRO A 573 -8.52 -14.34 -9.10
CA PRO A 573 -9.92 -14.00 -9.10
C PRO A 573 -10.29 -13.37 -7.76
N PHE A 574 -11.09 -12.31 -7.80
CA PHE A 574 -11.53 -11.63 -6.60
C PHE A 574 -12.63 -12.44 -5.91
N VAL A 575 -12.22 -13.47 -5.19
CA VAL A 575 -13.11 -14.27 -4.34
C VAL A 575 -13.07 -13.69 -2.93
N MET A 576 -13.83 -12.64 -2.68
CA MET A 576 -13.93 -12.07 -1.34
C MET A 576 -15.41 -11.84 -1.01
N GLU A 577 -15.86 -12.50 0.05
CA GLU A 577 -17.15 -12.13 0.65
C GLU A 577 -17.08 -10.72 1.20
N LEU A 578 -18.17 -10.00 1.02
CA LEU A 578 -18.38 -8.75 1.69
C LEU A 578 -18.79 -9.07 3.15
N PRO A 579 -17.91 -8.87 4.15
CA PRO A 579 -18.25 -9.15 5.54
C PRO A 579 -19.47 -8.29 5.93
N ALA A 580 -20.39 -8.78 6.76
CA ALA A 580 -21.52 -7.98 7.21
C ALA A 580 -21.03 -6.70 7.89
N TYR A 581 -21.70 -5.57 7.65
CA TYR A 581 -21.35 -4.34 8.35
C TYR A 581 -21.57 -4.51 9.85
N HIS A 582 -20.59 -4.11 10.60
CA HIS A 582 -20.68 -4.06 12.06
C HIS A 582 -19.98 -2.81 12.59
N TRP A 583 -20.47 -2.29 13.70
CA TRP A 583 -19.80 -1.23 14.40
C TRP A 583 -18.51 -1.77 15.01
N PRO A 584 -17.35 -1.21 14.65
CA PRO A 584 -16.11 -1.65 15.24
C PRO A 584 -16.04 -1.28 16.73
N THR A 585 -15.43 -2.13 17.53
CA THR A 585 -15.16 -1.80 18.93
C THR A 585 -14.07 -0.73 18.99
N VAL A 586 -14.31 0.33 19.77
CA VAL A 586 -13.39 1.46 19.92
C VAL A 586 -11.99 0.98 20.28
N GLY A 587 -11.89 0.00 21.20
CA GLY A 587 -10.59 -0.56 21.61
C GLY A 587 -9.80 -1.20 20.46
N ASN A 588 -10.46 -1.88 19.53
CA ASN A 588 -9.77 -2.50 18.38
C ASN A 588 -9.28 -1.44 17.40
N VAL A 589 -10.08 -0.39 17.17
CA VAL A 589 -9.69 0.70 16.26
C VAL A 589 -8.50 1.48 16.83
N LEU A 590 -8.56 1.87 18.11
CA LEU A 590 -7.46 2.57 18.80
C LEU A 590 -6.19 1.71 18.85
N ARG A 591 -6.33 0.42 19.11
CA ARG A 591 -5.17 -0.49 19.11
C ARG A 591 -4.53 -0.58 17.74
N SER A 592 -5.32 -0.75 16.69
CA SER A 592 -4.83 -0.80 15.29
C SER A 592 -4.16 0.52 14.89
N MET A 593 -4.74 1.65 15.26
CA MET A 593 -4.14 2.98 15.08
C MET A 593 -2.78 3.06 15.78
N TRP A 594 -2.72 2.72 17.08
CA TRP A 594 -1.50 2.81 17.87
C TRP A 594 -0.39 1.87 17.39
N GLU A 595 -0.71 0.61 17.04
CA GLU A 595 0.27 -0.33 16.51
C GLU A 595 0.92 0.17 15.20
N ARG A 596 0.13 0.79 14.31
CA ARG A 596 0.62 1.40 13.07
C ARG A 596 1.44 2.66 13.38
N GLY A 597 0.94 3.54 14.23
CA GLY A 597 1.63 4.77 14.65
C GLY A 597 2.94 4.48 15.36
N TRP A 598 2.95 3.57 16.34
CA TRP A 598 4.17 3.19 17.05
C TRP A 598 5.23 2.56 16.14
N SER A 599 4.79 1.74 15.19
CA SER A 599 5.70 1.19 14.17
C SER A 599 6.34 2.28 13.30
N PHE A 600 5.62 3.37 13.03
CA PHE A 600 6.15 4.54 12.32
C PHE A 600 7.14 5.31 13.21
N ILE A 601 6.76 5.70 14.42
CA ILE A 601 7.61 6.44 15.38
C ILE A 601 8.93 5.71 15.62
N LYS A 602 8.88 4.40 15.86
CA LYS A 602 10.10 3.60 16.10
C LYS A 602 11.05 3.60 14.90
N LYS A 603 10.52 3.60 13.68
CA LYS A 603 11.36 3.65 12.48
C LYS A 603 11.88 5.05 12.20
N ALA A 604 11.05 6.07 12.42
CA ALA A 604 11.43 7.46 12.32
C ALA A 604 12.57 7.77 13.27
N GLY A 605 12.44 7.42 14.52
CA GLY A 605 13.45 7.64 15.57
C GLY A 605 14.76 6.87 15.39
N THR A 606 14.88 5.98 14.40
CA THR A 606 16.14 5.25 14.16
C THR A 606 16.77 5.59 12.81
N ILE A 607 16.07 5.31 11.72
CA ILE A 607 16.64 5.45 10.36
C ILE A 607 16.71 6.92 9.96
N ILE A 608 15.65 7.68 10.24
CA ILE A 608 15.59 9.09 9.84
C ILE A 608 16.57 9.89 10.68
N LEU A 609 16.58 9.70 12.00
CA LEU A 609 17.55 10.35 12.90
C LEU A 609 18.99 10.12 12.43
N LEU A 610 19.36 8.88 12.11
CA LEU A 610 20.72 8.62 11.62
C LEU A 610 20.99 9.35 10.29
N SER A 611 19.98 9.40 9.42
CA SER A 611 20.10 10.04 8.10
C SER A 611 20.21 11.56 8.23
N THR A 612 19.44 12.19 9.11
CA THR A 612 19.51 13.64 9.35
C THR A 612 20.85 14.05 9.94
N ILE A 613 21.39 13.28 10.87
CA ILE A 613 22.75 13.51 11.40
C ILE A 613 23.81 13.42 10.27
N ILE A 614 23.72 12.44 9.38
CA ILE A 614 24.66 12.29 8.27
C ILE A 614 24.51 13.46 7.27
N VAL A 615 23.29 13.84 6.95
CA VAL A 615 23.04 14.98 6.05
C VAL A 615 23.55 16.26 6.66
N TRP A 616 23.20 16.56 7.92
CA TRP A 616 23.70 17.72 8.65
C TRP A 616 25.24 17.76 8.63
N PHE A 617 25.91 16.67 9.04
CA PHE A 617 27.36 16.60 9.04
C PHE A 617 27.97 16.86 7.65
N THR A 618 27.40 16.28 6.61
CA THR A 618 27.93 16.45 5.24
C THR A 618 27.60 17.81 4.64
N SER A 619 26.55 18.52 5.14
CA SER A 619 26.20 19.87 4.72
C SER A 619 27.09 20.93 5.36
N TYR A 620 27.34 20.82 6.66
CA TYR A 620 28.05 21.86 7.41
C TYR A 620 29.57 21.61 7.57
N PHE A 621 30.11 20.48 7.11
CA PHE A 621 31.53 20.22 7.12
C PHE A 621 32.11 20.09 5.72
N GLY A 622 33.29 20.71 5.52
CA GLY A 622 33.95 20.70 4.24
C GLY A 622 35.47 20.83 4.34
N PHE A 623 36.13 20.72 3.20
CA PHE A 623 37.55 20.94 3.08
C PHE A 623 37.79 22.30 2.43
N THR A 624 38.32 23.24 3.23
CA THR A 624 38.75 24.57 2.81
C THR A 624 40.28 24.59 2.68
N ASP A 625 40.86 25.73 2.25
CA ASP A 625 42.30 25.90 2.17
C ASP A 625 42.98 25.83 3.56
N ASP A 626 42.24 26.14 4.62
CA ASP A 626 42.68 26.06 6.02
C ASP A 626 42.54 24.66 6.63
N GLY A 627 42.06 23.69 5.87
CA GLY A 627 41.84 22.31 6.29
C GLY A 627 40.37 21.92 6.43
N PHE A 628 40.14 20.84 7.17
CA PHE A 628 38.77 20.34 7.44
C PHE A 628 38.16 21.11 8.61
N ARG A 629 37.05 21.82 8.36
CA ARG A 629 36.36 22.62 9.38
C ARG A 629 34.84 22.67 9.15
N MET A 630 34.11 23.17 10.12
CA MET A 630 32.73 23.58 9.96
C MET A 630 32.69 24.82 9.06
N LEU A 631 31.77 24.83 8.14
CA LEU A 631 31.57 25.89 7.14
C LEU A 631 30.56 26.91 7.67
N ALA A 632 30.71 28.15 7.26
CA ALA A 632 29.68 29.17 7.41
C ALA A 632 28.61 29.02 6.32
N GLU A 633 27.47 29.66 6.47
CA GLU A 633 26.34 29.54 5.54
C GLU A 633 26.69 29.97 4.11
N ASP A 634 27.55 30.93 3.95
CA ASP A 634 28.07 31.42 2.68
C ASP A 634 29.10 30.48 2.01
N GLU A 635 29.60 29.49 2.74
CA GLU A 635 30.64 28.55 2.25
C GLU A 635 30.09 27.13 1.95
N LEU A 636 28.78 26.93 1.93
CA LEU A 636 28.13 25.62 1.72
C LEU A 636 28.52 24.93 0.41
N ASP A 637 28.99 25.68 -0.58
CA ASP A 637 29.54 25.16 -1.85
C ASP A 637 30.78 24.27 -1.66
N LEU A 638 31.52 24.46 -0.57
CA LEU A 638 32.69 23.69 -0.20
C LEU A 638 32.40 22.44 0.62
N SER A 639 31.13 22.24 0.97
CA SER A 639 30.69 21.13 1.80
C SER A 639 30.97 19.76 1.15
N ILE A 640 31.03 18.74 2.00
CA ILE A 640 31.12 17.34 1.53
C ILE A 640 29.90 17.00 0.66
N LEU A 641 28.72 17.49 1.06
CA LEU A 641 27.48 17.25 0.33
C LEU A 641 27.49 17.91 -1.05
N ALA A 642 28.02 19.14 -1.17
CA ALA A 642 28.20 19.81 -2.45
C ALA A 642 29.17 19.04 -3.38
N ARG A 643 30.27 18.52 -2.83
CA ARG A 643 31.21 17.68 -3.62
C ARG A 643 30.56 16.38 -4.10
N ILE A 644 29.76 15.72 -3.24
CA ILE A 644 28.98 14.55 -3.63
C ILE A 644 27.93 14.92 -4.67
N GLY A 645 27.25 16.05 -4.50
CA GLY A 645 26.30 16.59 -5.46
C GLY A 645 26.92 16.80 -6.83
N ASN A 646 28.07 17.47 -6.90
CA ASN A 646 28.82 17.68 -8.11
C ASN A 646 29.27 16.39 -8.81
N LEU A 647 29.65 15.37 -8.03
CA LEU A 647 30.00 14.05 -8.56
C LEU A 647 28.83 13.35 -9.24
N ILE A 648 27.60 13.63 -8.81
CA ILE A 648 26.38 12.95 -9.28
C ILE A 648 25.59 13.83 -10.27
N ALA A 649 25.76 15.16 -10.22
CA ALA A 649 25.00 16.13 -11.02
C ALA A 649 25.03 15.83 -12.53
N TRP A 650 26.13 15.29 -13.05
CA TRP A 650 26.25 14.91 -14.46
C TRP A 650 25.20 13.91 -14.93
N ILE A 651 24.69 13.05 -14.01
CA ILE A 651 23.62 12.07 -14.31
C ILE A 651 22.33 12.80 -14.70
N PHE A 652 22.09 13.98 -14.15
CA PHE A 652 20.87 14.76 -14.32
C PHE A 652 20.97 15.79 -15.46
N ILE A 653 22.13 15.99 -16.08
CA ILE A 653 22.30 16.87 -17.24
C ILE A 653 21.29 16.54 -18.36
N PRO A 654 21.03 15.25 -18.74
CA PRO A 654 20.06 14.94 -19.77
C PRO A 654 18.61 15.29 -19.38
N LEU A 655 18.33 15.44 -18.08
CA LEU A 655 17.03 15.84 -17.55
C LEU A 655 16.86 17.36 -17.52
N GLY A 656 17.93 18.12 -17.81
CA GLY A 656 17.92 19.57 -17.89
C GLY A 656 18.33 20.32 -16.61
N TRP A 657 18.62 19.63 -15.51
CA TRP A 657 18.98 20.21 -14.21
C TRP A 657 20.23 19.55 -13.60
N GLY A 658 21.33 19.65 -14.31
CA GLY A 658 22.62 19.06 -13.92
C GLY A 658 23.45 19.93 -12.96
N ASN A 659 22.82 20.76 -12.10
CA ASN A 659 23.49 21.50 -11.04
C ASN A 659 23.56 20.67 -9.75
N TRP A 660 24.54 20.95 -8.91
CA TRP A 660 24.76 20.17 -7.69
C TRP A 660 23.68 20.39 -6.65
N GLN A 661 23.09 21.60 -6.59
CA GLN A 661 22.02 21.94 -5.65
C GLN A 661 20.78 21.05 -5.90
N ALA A 662 20.29 20.97 -7.14
CA ALA A 662 19.16 20.11 -7.50
C ALA A 662 19.48 18.62 -7.28
N ALA A 663 20.72 18.19 -7.55
CA ALA A 663 21.15 16.83 -7.29
C ALA A 663 21.12 16.50 -5.79
N VAL A 664 21.60 17.41 -4.96
CA VAL A 664 21.57 17.31 -3.49
C VAL A 664 20.13 17.29 -2.98
N ALA A 665 19.29 18.23 -3.43
CA ALA A 665 17.87 18.27 -3.05
C ALA A 665 17.15 16.95 -3.38
N SER A 666 17.48 16.34 -4.52
CA SER A 666 16.92 15.02 -4.86
C SER A 666 17.39 13.90 -3.93
N ILE A 667 18.62 13.96 -3.43
CA ILE A 667 19.18 12.99 -2.48
C ILE A 667 18.59 13.19 -1.09
N THR A 668 18.55 14.42 -0.60
CA THR A 668 17.94 14.74 0.70
C THR A 668 16.46 14.38 0.72
N GLY A 669 15.77 14.53 -0.41
CA GLY A 669 14.41 14.05 -0.62
C GLY A 669 14.21 12.52 -0.55
N LEU A 670 15.27 11.72 -0.53
CA LEU A 670 15.19 10.29 -0.19
C LEU A 670 15.11 10.07 1.33
N VAL A 671 15.65 10.98 2.12
CA VAL A 671 15.50 10.92 3.59
C VAL A 671 14.06 11.17 3.96
N ALA A 672 13.55 12.34 3.59
CA ALA A 672 12.17 12.75 3.71
C ALA A 672 11.82 13.68 2.54
N LYS A 673 10.62 13.57 1.97
CA LYS A 673 10.30 14.32 0.73
C LYS A 673 10.10 15.81 0.98
N GLU A 674 9.67 16.18 2.16
CA GLU A 674 9.59 17.56 2.65
C GLU A 674 10.96 18.22 2.72
N ASN A 675 12.02 17.48 3.00
CA ASN A 675 13.39 18.02 3.03
C ASN A 675 13.89 18.57 1.69
N ILE A 676 13.19 18.28 0.59
CA ILE A 676 13.49 18.92 -0.70
C ILE A 676 13.26 20.42 -0.57
N VAL A 677 12.15 20.84 0.04
CA VAL A 677 11.79 22.25 0.21
C VAL A 677 12.83 22.95 1.09
N GLY A 678 13.10 22.43 2.29
CA GLY A 678 14.12 22.99 3.16
C GLY A 678 15.51 23.04 2.55
N THR A 679 15.93 21.98 1.84
CA THR A 679 17.24 21.97 1.15
C THR A 679 17.27 23.00 0.02
N MET A 680 16.20 23.14 -0.75
CA MET A 680 16.11 24.15 -1.81
C MET A 680 16.09 25.55 -1.21
N GLY A 681 15.40 25.77 -0.10
CA GLY A 681 15.39 27.01 0.66
C GLY A 681 16.79 27.46 1.05
N ILE A 682 17.56 26.58 1.68
CA ILE A 682 18.95 26.85 2.12
C ILE A 682 19.87 27.08 0.91
N LEU A 683 19.80 26.21 -0.11
CA LEU A 683 20.76 26.24 -1.22
C LEU A 683 20.48 27.31 -2.29
N TYR A 684 19.28 27.89 -2.31
CA TYR A 684 18.89 28.96 -3.24
C TYR A 684 18.48 30.26 -2.53
N GLY A 685 18.52 30.30 -1.17
CA GLY A 685 18.08 31.44 -0.36
C GLY A 685 19.19 32.41 0.11
N GLY A 686 20.44 32.12 -0.14
CA GLY A 686 21.59 32.91 0.41
C GLY A 686 21.99 34.14 -0.39
N GLY A 687 21.06 35.03 -0.76
CA GLY A 687 21.39 36.23 -1.55
C GLY A 687 20.30 37.30 -1.46
N ASN A 688 20.50 38.44 -2.16
CA ASN A 688 19.53 39.53 -2.25
C ASN A 688 18.25 39.20 -3.00
N LEU A 689 18.11 37.95 -3.51
CA LEU A 689 16.91 37.48 -4.20
C LEU A 689 16.21 36.47 -3.31
N THR A 690 14.89 36.50 -3.34
CA THR A 690 14.09 35.50 -2.65
C THR A 690 14.35 34.10 -3.23
N VAL A 691 14.16 33.04 -2.43
CA VAL A 691 14.31 31.64 -2.87
C VAL A 691 13.51 31.40 -4.16
N TRP A 692 12.33 31.98 -4.28
CA TRP A 692 11.44 31.84 -5.45
C TRP A 692 12.02 32.47 -6.71
N GLN A 693 12.60 33.65 -6.59
CA GLN A 693 13.24 34.34 -7.71
C GLN A 693 14.51 33.61 -8.16
N THR A 694 15.29 33.13 -7.23
CA THR A 694 16.51 32.34 -7.52
C THR A 694 16.14 31.02 -8.20
N LEU A 695 15.10 30.34 -7.76
CA LEU A 695 14.58 29.13 -8.40
C LEU A 695 14.04 29.41 -9.82
N ALA A 696 13.30 30.51 -10.02
CA ALA A 696 12.81 30.92 -11.33
C ALA A 696 13.94 31.23 -12.32
N GLN A 697 15.10 31.72 -11.82
CA GLN A 697 16.31 31.93 -12.65
C GLN A 697 17.06 30.62 -12.92
N ALA A 698 17.12 29.70 -11.94
CA ALA A 698 17.85 28.44 -12.05
C ALA A 698 17.14 27.40 -12.91
N PHE A 699 15.81 27.43 -12.95
CA PHE A 699 14.99 26.47 -13.69
C PHE A 699 14.13 27.15 -14.76
N THR A 700 14.16 26.61 -15.96
CA THR A 700 13.15 26.92 -16.96
C THR A 700 11.86 26.14 -16.64
N PRO A 701 10.68 26.53 -17.14
CA PRO A 701 9.44 25.77 -16.92
C PRO A 701 9.55 24.28 -17.29
N ILE A 702 10.32 23.96 -18.34
CA ILE A 702 10.53 22.57 -18.78
C ILE A 702 11.43 21.81 -17.80
N THR A 703 12.56 22.40 -17.41
CA THR A 703 13.51 21.76 -16.51
C THR A 703 12.96 21.63 -15.11
N GLY A 704 12.20 22.64 -14.62
CA GLY A 704 11.50 22.59 -13.35
C GLY A 704 10.40 21.51 -13.32
N TYR A 705 9.65 21.36 -14.42
CA TYR A 705 8.66 20.29 -14.53
C TYR A 705 9.32 18.89 -14.61
N SER A 706 10.46 18.77 -15.30
CA SER A 706 11.26 17.55 -15.33
C SER A 706 11.75 17.18 -13.92
N PHE A 707 12.25 18.16 -13.15
CA PHE A 707 12.68 18.00 -11.77
C PHE A 707 11.53 17.57 -10.86
N LEU A 708 10.36 18.21 -10.98
CA LEU A 708 9.14 17.85 -10.26
C LEU A 708 8.77 16.38 -10.52
N VAL A 709 8.67 15.98 -11.78
CA VAL A 709 8.24 14.62 -12.14
C VAL A 709 9.25 13.56 -11.73
N PHE A 710 10.55 13.86 -11.82
CA PHE A 710 11.57 12.95 -11.32
C PHE A 710 11.41 12.69 -9.82
N ASN A 711 11.32 13.74 -9.00
CA ASN A 711 11.17 13.62 -7.55
C ASN A 711 9.82 13.05 -7.12
N LEU A 712 8.80 13.22 -7.96
CA LEU A 712 7.49 12.60 -7.78
C LEU A 712 7.54 11.07 -7.93
N LEU A 713 8.19 10.57 -8.99
CA LEU A 713 8.16 9.16 -9.39
C LEU A 713 9.37 8.35 -8.89
N CYS A 714 10.47 8.99 -8.48
CA CYS A 714 11.66 8.28 -7.99
C CYS A 714 11.36 7.52 -6.69
N ALA A 715 12.37 6.82 -6.17
CA ALA A 715 12.27 6.08 -4.91
C ALA A 715 11.67 6.96 -3.79
N PRO A 716 10.78 6.43 -2.97
CA PRO A 716 10.16 7.18 -1.89
C PRO A 716 11.14 7.43 -0.74
N CYS A 717 10.69 8.14 0.30
CA CYS A 717 11.49 8.38 1.51
C CYS A 717 11.98 7.09 2.18
N PHE A 718 13.03 7.17 2.99
CA PHE A 718 13.64 6.02 3.67
C PHE A 718 12.64 5.24 4.54
N ALA A 719 11.67 5.91 5.14
CA ALA A 719 10.61 5.24 5.89
C ALA A 719 9.80 4.29 4.98
N ALA A 720 9.45 4.74 3.78
CA ALA A 720 8.74 3.94 2.80
C ALA A 720 9.63 2.85 2.18
N ILE A 721 10.93 3.13 1.93
CA ILE A 721 11.91 2.11 1.52
C ILE A 721 12.01 1.02 2.58
N GLY A 722 12.02 1.39 3.86
CA GLY A 722 11.98 0.43 4.98
C GLY A 722 10.71 -0.42 4.99
N ALA A 723 9.56 0.15 4.61
CA ALA A 723 8.32 -0.60 4.43
C ALA A 723 8.40 -1.54 3.22
N ILE A 724 8.94 -1.08 2.07
CA ILE A 724 9.20 -1.92 0.89
C ILE A 724 10.07 -3.13 1.27
N LYS A 725 11.20 -2.90 1.98
CA LYS A 725 12.09 -3.96 2.44
C LYS A 725 11.36 -5.00 3.30
N ARG A 726 10.50 -4.55 4.20
CA ARG A 726 9.74 -5.43 5.10
C ARG A 726 8.68 -6.23 4.35
N GLU A 727 7.90 -5.59 3.47
CA GLU A 727 6.81 -6.25 2.76
C GLU A 727 7.30 -7.13 1.60
N MET A 728 8.43 -6.80 0.97
CA MET A 728 9.08 -7.64 -0.03
C MET A 728 9.75 -8.88 0.60
N ASN A 729 10.17 -8.78 1.86
CA ASN A 729 10.89 -9.82 2.62
C ASN A 729 12.04 -10.49 1.84
N ASN A 730 12.64 -9.76 0.90
CA ASN A 730 13.71 -10.24 0.02
C ASN A 730 14.54 -9.06 -0.49
N ALA A 731 15.85 -9.07 -0.21
CA ALA A 731 16.75 -7.98 -0.58
C ALA A 731 16.81 -7.75 -2.11
N LYS A 732 16.80 -8.82 -2.91
CA LYS A 732 16.83 -8.72 -4.37
C LYS A 732 15.59 -7.99 -4.91
N TRP A 733 14.41 -8.31 -4.42
CA TRP A 733 13.18 -7.63 -4.81
C TRP A 733 13.10 -6.19 -4.30
N THR A 734 13.66 -5.91 -3.13
CA THR A 734 13.75 -4.55 -2.59
C THR A 734 14.59 -3.65 -3.49
N TRP A 735 15.79 -4.09 -3.84
CA TRP A 735 16.67 -3.33 -4.73
C TRP A 735 16.12 -3.20 -6.15
N PHE A 736 15.44 -4.26 -6.63
CA PHE A 736 14.75 -4.20 -7.92
C PHE A 736 13.63 -3.16 -7.91
N ALA A 737 12.83 -3.09 -6.85
CA ALA A 737 11.76 -2.10 -6.70
C ALA A 737 12.31 -0.66 -6.72
N ILE A 738 13.35 -0.38 -5.92
CA ILE A 738 14.00 0.93 -5.86
C ILE A 738 14.61 1.29 -7.22
N GLY A 739 15.36 0.38 -7.82
CA GLY A 739 15.96 0.58 -9.13
C GLY A 739 14.94 0.82 -10.24
N TYR A 740 13.81 0.10 -10.21
CA TYR A 740 12.71 0.29 -11.14
C TYR A 740 12.08 1.68 -10.99
N GLN A 741 11.80 2.12 -9.76
CA GLN A 741 11.19 3.42 -9.48
C GLN A 741 12.11 4.55 -9.95
N CYS A 742 13.39 4.52 -9.60
CA CYS A 742 14.36 5.52 -10.04
C CYS A 742 14.56 5.51 -11.57
N GLY A 743 14.66 4.33 -12.17
CA GLY A 743 14.82 4.19 -13.62
C GLY A 743 13.60 4.67 -14.41
N PHE A 744 12.40 4.34 -13.93
CA PHE A 744 11.16 4.80 -14.55
C PHE A 744 11.01 6.33 -14.43
N ALA A 745 11.27 6.89 -13.25
CA ALA A 745 11.28 8.33 -13.01
C ALA A 745 12.25 9.04 -13.94
N TYR A 746 13.46 8.51 -14.07
CA TYR A 746 14.49 9.06 -14.96
C TYR A 746 14.04 9.08 -16.42
N VAL A 747 13.47 7.98 -16.92
CA VAL A 747 12.97 7.88 -18.29
C VAL A 747 11.83 8.88 -18.56
N VAL A 748 10.89 9.02 -17.64
CA VAL A 748 9.79 9.97 -17.79
C VAL A 748 10.28 11.41 -17.77
N ALA A 749 11.14 11.76 -16.81
CA ALA A 749 11.72 13.10 -16.72
C ALA A 749 12.59 13.45 -17.94
N LEU A 750 13.36 12.48 -18.45
CA LEU A 750 14.13 12.62 -19.70
C LEU A 750 13.20 12.95 -20.88
N MET A 751 12.10 12.21 -21.03
CA MET A 751 11.14 12.47 -22.09
C MET A 751 10.54 13.87 -21.99
N ILE A 752 10.18 14.30 -20.77
CA ILE A 752 9.62 15.64 -20.54
C ILE A 752 10.63 16.73 -20.96
N ASN A 753 11.86 16.63 -20.48
CA ASN A 753 12.89 17.61 -20.81
C ASN A 753 13.21 17.64 -22.31
N GLN A 754 13.47 16.49 -22.93
CA GLN A 754 13.90 16.43 -24.31
C GLN A 754 12.80 16.80 -25.31
N PHE A 755 11.54 16.39 -25.07
CA PHE A 755 10.41 16.81 -25.90
C PHE A 755 10.03 18.28 -25.66
N GLY A 756 10.11 18.76 -24.41
CA GLY A 756 9.93 20.16 -24.08
C GLY A 756 10.97 21.05 -24.76
N SER A 757 12.25 20.67 -24.66
CA SER A 757 13.36 21.39 -25.31
C SER A 757 13.26 21.42 -26.84
N LEU A 758 12.64 20.40 -27.46
CA LEU A 758 12.35 20.40 -28.88
C LEU A 758 11.35 21.53 -29.25
N LEU A 759 10.37 21.82 -28.39
CA LEU A 759 9.39 22.88 -28.61
C LEU A 759 9.99 24.28 -28.44
N THR A 760 11.03 24.42 -27.61
CA THR A 760 11.71 25.71 -27.36
C THR A 760 12.94 25.93 -28.25
N GLY A 761 13.30 24.96 -29.11
CA GLY A 761 14.40 25.08 -30.09
C GLY A 761 15.79 24.75 -29.53
N ASN A 762 15.94 24.44 -28.26
CA ASN A 762 17.18 24.02 -27.62
C ASN A 762 17.33 22.49 -27.66
N VAL A 763 17.76 21.94 -28.78
CA VAL A 763 17.74 20.49 -29.01
C VAL A 763 19.08 19.86 -28.68
N ASN A 764 19.09 18.95 -27.70
CA ASN A 764 20.18 17.99 -27.54
C ASN A 764 19.86 16.71 -28.34
N VAL A 765 20.53 16.55 -29.49
CA VAL A 765 20.25 15.47 -30.44
C VAL A 765 20.41 14.08 -29.80
N ILE A 766 21.42 13.87 -28.95
CA ILE A 766 21.66 12.59 -28.28
C ILE A 766 20.55 12.31 -27.27
N GLY A 767 20.18 13.31 -26.49
CA GLY A 767 19.09 13.21 -25.52
C GLY A 767 17.75 12.95 -26.20
N LEU A 768 17.46 13.63 -27.29
CA LEU A 768 16.24 13.43 -28.07
C LEU A 768 16.14 12.00 -28.65
N ILE A 769 17.23 11.46 -29.19
CA ILE A 769 17.28 10.07 -29.68
C ILE A 769 16.99 9.11 -28.52
N ALA A 770 17.58 9.33 -27.35
CA ALA A 770 17.34 8.52 -26.17
C ALA A 770 15.86 8.60 -25.70
N ALA A 771 15.26 9.81 -25.70
CA ALA A 771 13.86 9.99 -25.35
C ALA A 771 12.89 9.32 -26.33
N VAL A 772 13.17 9.42 -27.64
CA VAL A 772 12.39 8.74 -28.69
C VAL A 772 12.52 7.22 -28.57
N ALA A 773 13.72 6.71 -28.32
CA ALA A 773 13.95 5.28 -28.09
C ALA A 773 13.20 4.78 -26.85
N ALA A 774 13.23 5.55 -25.74
CA ALA A 774 12.53 5.24 -24.52
C ALA A 774 11.00 5.23 -24.74
N LEU A 775 10.46 6.22 -25.42
CA LEU A 775 9.04 6.28 -25.80
C LEU A 775 8.67 5.09 -26.70
N GLY A 776 9.53 4.75 -27.68
CA GLY A 776 9.35 3.59 -28.55
C GLY A 776 9.30 2.28 -27.77
N VAL A 777 10.15 2.10 -26.75
CA VAL A 777 10.14 0.93 -25.85
C VAL A 777 8.83 0.88 -25.05
N ILE A 778 8.40 2.01 -24.47
CA ILE A 778 7.14 2.08 -23.72
C ILE A 778 5.96 1.72 -24.64
N ILE A 779 5.86 2.33 -25.82
CA ILE A 779 4.80 2.04 -26.81
C ILE A 779 4.85 0.57 -27.24
N TYR A 780 6.05 0.04 -27.54
CA TYR A 780 6.22 -1.37 -27.86
C TYR A 780 5.72 -2.28 -26.74
N MET A 781 6.11 -1.97 -25.50
CA MET A 781 5.66 -2.73 -24.31
C MET A 781 4.16 -2.62 -24.09
N LEU A 782 3.54 -1.45 -24.33
CA LEU A 782 2.11 -1.24 -24.13
C LEU A 782 1.24 -1.88 -25.19
N PHE A 783 1.61 -1.80 -26.47
CA PHE A 783 0.72 -2.16 -27.57
C PHE A 783 1.17 -3.40 -28.37
N PHE A 784 2.46 -3.57 -28.60
CA PHE A 784 2.97 -4.60 -29.51
C PHE A 784 3.43 -5.87 -28.80
N LYS A 785 4.00 -5.74 -27.61
CA LYS A 785 4.38 -6.92 -26.84
C LYS A 785 3.11 -7.61 -26.35
N LYS A 786 2.72 -8.67 -27.05
CA LYS A 786 1.62 -9.51 -26.57
C LYS A 786 2.04 -10.14 -25.26
N TYR A 787 1.12 -10.15 -24.30
CA TYR A 787 1.18 -11.00 -23.13
C TYR A 787 1.41 -12.43 -23.63
N LYS A 788 2.52 -13.07 -23.30
CA LYS A 788 2.62 -14.51 -23.42
C LYS A 788 1.75 -15.05 -22.31
N GLU A 789 0.53 -15.40 -22.68
CA GLU A 789 -0.24 -16.33 -21.86
C GLU A 789 0.69 -17.51 -21.61
N ALA A 790 1.14 -17.69 -20.36
CA ALA A 790 1.80 -18.91 -19.92
C ALA A 790 0.81 -20.11 -19.98
N THR A 791 -0.34 -19.92 -20.54
CA THR A 791 -1.58 -20.68 -20.44
C THR A 791 -2.06 -21.26 -21.74
N LYS A 792 -1.22 -21.40 -22.76
CA LYS A 792 -1.56 -22.33 -23.84
C LYS A 792 -0.85 -23.64 -23.57
N LEU A 793 -1.61 -24.69 -23.44
CA LEU A 793 -1.10 -26.06 -23.37
C LEU A 793 -0.04 -26.33 -24.46
N SER A 794 -0.14 -25.64 -25.61
CA SER A 794 0.80 -25.69 -26.74
C SER A 794 2.12 -24.94 -26.53
N THR A 795 2.27 -24.09 -25.49
CA THR A 795 3.48 -23.28 -25.25
C THR A 795 4.33 -23.73 -24.06
N VAL A 796 3.89 -24.75 -23.33
CA VAL A 796 4.69 -25.44 -22.31
C VAL A 796 5.53 -26.51 -23.04
N ALA A 797 6.66 -26.09 -23.62
CA ALA A 797 7.68 -26.97 -24.16
C ALA A 797 8.87 -26.98 -23.21
#